data_b6357be471cc1a50d9160bed772706b3
#
_entry.id   b6357be471cc1a50d9160bed772706b3
#
_cell.length_a   1.000
_cell.length_b   1.000
_cell.length_c   1.000
_cell.angle_alpha   90.00
_cell.angle_beta   90.00
_cell.angle_gamma   90.00
#
_symmetry.space_group_name_H-M   'P 1'
#
loop_
_entity.id
_entity.type
_entity.pdbx_description
1 polymer ?
#
loop_
_entity_poly.entity_id
_entity_poly.type
_entity_poly.pdbx_seq_one_letter_code
_entity_poly.pdbx_strand_id
1 'polypeptide(L)'
;MVHIKPKALLLSLICFVTISLQAQERSDSTLMQEVSINGQRQRISYRLDRQKIDASQVLTAQGGTAFDVLRAVPGVVVDADGSLSYRGSQEFLVYVDGKPSPLSGTEALQMIGAASIRDIEILTTPSAKYKTEGDVGIINIVTKRSETEGWDIAVNGTASTWGTLSLDTKINYRTGHHNIYIGGQGSDIHNKSDFEQEKRTASPSPSQGGVNLPAASPFPSPEGSMEAVTSFADGTRFRNFRTFVGNGGYEFNDGRHLLSIDLQGGRTINPRGGDMTYKTLTTSTLSPFSPLLEGTEEAHDRYKLTKYLFQTAIDYTWKLNERGDEINVSNRFRYDRFSEEYTESNMFDLNGARQEGTRGYETEHHWDCDGALSYKLHYRQTGTLELGYQYTTYSEHGDYRICYWDLPQQAFIWQDDLYAPFYYRRQTHSEYAQVNDRIGPFQFDAGLRIDHLLDDMDLPTITSRHKRYTELYPSAHLAYTTDKAGTFTLGYSRRTNRPGIWKLEPYITYEDYHTRIIGNPDLESEYIHSMELSWRKMFGQTQVTATVYARRRTGVVDYVRRAYDVGVTLDSIINAGNGWRKGLELQVTTKPTRWWQLTANGDLSLHNFRAKYEGCISTHNTTGTLGWINNFRLAKNTALQFDGHFVSRHHLTQGWERGYVYFDLAARQSLMQGKLQLGLVAHDIFHTARYHSLRTSMLLSSETWVRPTYPNIVLSVSYHFRQPTSKAKEGALSKEAEFVGKDF
;
A
#
# COMPACT_ATOMS: atom_id res chain seq x y z
N MET A 1 1.37 -12.07 -31.15
CA MET A 1 0.16 -12.31 -30.35
C MET A 1 -0.25 -13.76 -30.53
N VAL A 2 0.00 -14.61 -29.54
CA VAL A 2 -0.44 -16.01 -29.57
C VAL A 2 -1.77 -16.07 -28.85
N HIS A 3 -2.87 -16.19 -29.59
CA HIS A 3 -4.18 -16.47 -29.05
C HIS A 3 -4.21 -17.92 -28.51
N ILE A 4 -3.95 -18.10 -27.23
CA ILE A 4 -4.15 -19.40 -26.55
C ILE A 4 -5.66 -19.57 -26.36
N LYS A 5 -6.26 -20.53 -27.07
CA LYS A 5 -7.70 -20.83 -26.95
C LYS A 5 -7.97 -21.37 -25.53
N PRO A 6 -9.06 -20.96 -24.85
CA PRO A 6 -9.36 -21.34 -23.47
C PRO A 6 -9.47 -22.86 -23.22
N LYS A 7 -9.76 -23.63 -24.26
CA LYS A 7 -9.79 -25.10 -24.19
C LYS A 7 -8.40 -25.76 -23.93
N ALA A 8 -7.30 -25.12 -24.35
CA ALA A 8 -5.95 -25.62 -24.09
C ALA A 8 -5.52 -25.41 -22.64
N LEU A 9 -6.01 -24.36 -22.00
CA LEU A 9 -5.72 -24.07 -20.59
C LEU A 9 -6.45 -25.02 -19.62
N LEU A 10 -7.68 -25.39 -19.96
CA LEU A 10 -8.45 -26.39 -19.18
C LEU A 10 -7.79 -27.78 -19.25
N LEU A 11 -7.24 -28.13 -20.41
CA LEU A 11 -6.51 -29.39 -20.58
C LEU A 11 -5.20 -29.42 -19.79
N SER A 12 -4.47 -28.28 -19.70
CA SER A 12 -3.25 -28.18 -18.89
C SER A 12 -3.54 -28.28 -17.40
N LEU A 13 -4.66 -27.73 -16.94
CA LEU A 13 -5.11 -27.85 -15.55
C LEU A 13 -5.48 -29.30 -15.17
N ILE A 14 -6.16 -30.02 -16.08
CA ILE A 14 -6.51 -31.44 -15.93
C ILE A 14 -5.26 -32.31 -15.95
N CYS A 15 -4.30 -32.05 -16.83
CA CYS A 15 -3.00 -32.74 -16.85
C CYS A 15 -2.19 -32.51 -15.58
N PHE A 16 -2.25 -31.31 -14.98
CA PHE A 16 -1.58 -30.98 -13.71
C PHE A 16 -2.13 -31.82 -12.54
N VAL A 17 -3.45 -32.07 -12.51
CA VAL A 17 -4.13 -32.89 -11.49
C VAL A 17 -3.88 -34.38 -11.75
N THR A 18 -3.88 -34.83 -13.01
CA THR A 18 -3.67 -36.25 -13.35
C THR A 18 -2.23 -36.73 -13.12
N ILE A 19 -1.22 -35.89 -13.34
CA ILE A 19 0.19 -36.23 -13.06
C ILE A 19 0.40 -36.40 -11.54
N SER A 20 -0.35 -35.67 -10.70
CA SER A 20 -0.29 -35.82 -9.23
C SER A 20 -0.87 -37.13 -8.72
N LEU A 21 -1.80 -37.76 -9.45
CA LEU A 21 -2.45 -39.01 -9.08
C LEU A 21 -1.62 -40.27 -9.46
N GLN A 22 -0.77 -40.18 -10.48
CA GLN A 22 0.05 -41.32 -10.94
C GLN A 22 1.40 -41.49 -10.21
N ALA A 23 1.84 -40.49 -9.42
CA ALA A 23 3.10 -40.55 -8.67
C ALA A 23 3.01 -41.27 -7.31
N GLN A 24 1.90 -41.96 -7.01
CA GLN A 24 1.63 -42.50 -5.66
C GLN A 24 1.82 -44.04 -5.56
N GLU A 25 2.45 -44.71 -6.51
CA GLU A 25 2.77 -46.14 -6.34
C GLU A 25 4.28 -46.41 -6.17
N ARG A 26 4.56 -46.97 -4.98
CA ARG A 26 5.76 -47.71 -4.52
C ARG A 26 6.88 -46.92 -3.83
N SER A 27 6.89 -46.97 -2.52
CA SER A 27 8.01 -47.53 -1.76
C SER A 27 7.62 -47.84 -0.31
N ASP A 28 7.45 -49.11 -0.01
CA ASP A 28 7.53 -49.65 1.35
C ASP A 28 8.99 -49.54 1.82
N SER A 29 9.23 -48.77 2.87
CA SER A 29 10.35 -48.94 3.77
C SER A 29 9.97 -48.44 5.15
N THR A 30 9.79 -49.38 6.06
CA THR A 30 9.66 -49.21 7.48
C THR A 30 10.83 -48.42 8.05
N LEU A 31 10.59 -47.17 8.38
CA LEU A 31 11.41 -46.35 9.27
C LEU A 31 10.52 -45.70 10.35
N MET A 32 10.99 -45.84 11.59
CA MET A 32 10.38 -45.39 12.84
C MET A 32 9.48 -44.19 12.72
N GLN A 33 8.28 -44.30 13.29
CA GLN A 33 7.35 -43.17 13.47
C GLN A 33 8.02 -42.11 14.37
N GLU A 34 8.54 -41.06 13.76
CA GLU A 34 8.83 -39.83 14.42
C GLU A 34 7.48 -39.14 14.69
N VAL A 35 7.11 -39.02 15.95
CA VAL A 35 5.93 -38.26 16.39
C VAL A 35 6.24 -36.78 16.12
N SER A 36 5.99 -36.33 14.91
CA SER A 36 5.99 -34.91 14.59
C SER A 36 4.66 -34.34 15.11
N ILE A 37 4.72 -33.59 16.19
CA ILE A 37 3.62 -32.70 16.63
C ILE A 37 3.52 -31.60 15.57
N ASN A 38 2.87 -31.88 14.46
CA ASN A 38 2.49 -30.89 13.45
C ASN A 38 1.29 -30.09 13.98
N GLY A 39 1.51 -29.20 14.92
CA GLY A 39 0.60 -28.10 15.17
C GLY A 39 0.54 -27.28 13.89
N GLN A 40 -0.51 -27.44 13.08
CA GLN A 40 -0.70 -26.58 11.90
C GLN A 40 -0.84 -25.14 12.41
N ARG A 41 0.12 -24.28 12.03
CA ARG A 41 0.07 -22.83 12.34
C ARG A 41 -1.28 -22.26 11.89
N GLN A 42 -1.86 -21.42 12.72
CA GLN A 42 -3.07 -20.69 12.34
C GLN A 42 -2.66 -19.62 11.31
N ARG A 43 -3.48 -19.45 10.27
CA ARG A 43 -3.24 -18.43 9.25
C ARG A 43 -3.17 -17.04 9.87
N ILE A 44 -4.04 -16.72 10.82
CA ILE A 44 -4.11 -15.43 11.50
C ILE A 44 -4.02 -15.66 13.00
N SER A 45 -3.09 -14.97 13.63
CA SER A 45 -2.91 -14.91 15.08
C SER A 45 -2.88 -13.46 15.54
N TYR A 46 -3.11 -13.22 16.84
CA TYR A 46 -3.21 -11.88 17.40
C TYR A 46 -2.30 -11.74 18.60
N ARG A 47 -1.66 -10.61 18.70
CA ARG A 47 -0.98 -10.12 19.91
C ARG A 47 -1.75 -8.93 20.48
N LEU A 48 -1.24 -8.31 21.54
CA LEU A 48 -1.89 -7.19 22.22
C LEU A 48 -2.14 -5.99 21.27
N ASP A 49 -1.16 -5.67 20.43
CA ASP A 49 -1.11 -4.49 19.57
C ASP A 49 -1.24 -4.79 18.07
N ARG A 50 -1.29 -6.09 17.67
CA ARG A 50 -1.20 -6.47 16.26
C ARG A 50 -1.91 -7.75 15.87
N GLN A 51 -2.34 -7.78 14.62
CA GLN A 51 -2.75 -8.97 13.91
C GLN A 51 -1.57 -9.51 13.10
N LYS A 52 -1.31 -10.80 13.16
CA LYS A 52 -0.23 -11.48 12.44
C LYS A 52 -0.81 -12.49 11.46
N ILE A 53 -0.38 -12.43 10.22
CA ILE A 53 -0.83 -13.27 9.11
C ILE A 53 0.36 -14.08 8.60
N ASP A 54 0.23 -15.41 8.58
CA ASP A 54 1.23 -16.32 8.01
C ASP A 54 1.14 -16.28 6.47
N ALA A 55 2.12 -15.66 5.82
CA ALA A 55 2.14 -15.50 4.36
C ALA A 55 2.22 -16.84 3.61
N SER A 56 2.76 -17.90 4.24
CA SER A 56 2.85 -19.24 3.62
C SER A 56 1.48 -19.89 3.39
N GLN A 57 0.44 -19.40 4.08
CA GLN A 57 -0.94 -19.85 3.98
C GLN A 57 -1.75 -19.10 2.92
N VAL A 58 -1.16 -18.10 2.24
CA VAL A 58 -1.80 -17.31 1.18
C VAL A 58 -1.33 -17.83 -0.17
N LEU A 59 -2.10 -18.74 -0.78
CA LEU A 59 -1.71 -19.34 -2.05
C LEU A 59 -1.88 -18.40 -3.22
N THR A 60 -2.88 -17.51 -3.18
CA THR A 60 -3.14 -16.50 -4.22
C THR A 60 -2.03 -15.46 -4.34
N ALA A 61 -1.15 -15.34 -3.35
CA ALA A 61 0.03 -14.48 -3.41
C ALA A 61 1.29 -15.19 -3.91
N GLN A 62 1.20 -16.47 -4.26
CA GLN A 62 2.36 -17.26 -4.62
C GLN A 62 2.94 -16.77 -5.96
N GLY A 63 4.24 -16.42 -5.95
CA GLY A 63 4.90 -15.81 -7.10
C GLY A 63 4.65 -14.31 -7.27
N GLY A 64 3.81 -13.70 -6.43
CA GLY A 64 3.58 -12.26 -6.37
C GLY A 64 4.49 -11.56 -5.37
N THR A 65 3.99 -10.46 -4.83
CA THR A 65 4.68 -9.57 -3.89
C THR A 65 3.94 -9.48 -2.55
N ALA A 66 4.42 -8.65 -1.63
CA ALA A 66 3.70 -8.34 -0.39
C ALA A 66 2.32 -7.73 -0.66
N PHE A 67 2.15 -7.03 -1.76
CA PHE A 67 0.86 -6.52 -2.24
C PHE A 67 -0.15 -7.65 -2.40
N ASP A 68 0.23 -8.75 -3.06
CA ASP A 68 -0.65 -9.89 -3.30
C ASP A 68 -0.97 -10.66 -2.01
N VAL A 69 -0.03 -10.72 -1.07
CA VAL A 69 -0.30 -11.28 0.28
C VAL A 69 -1.34 -10.45 1.01
N LEU A 70 -1.21 -9.12 0.96
CA LEU A 70 -2.15 -8.20 1.62
C LEU A 70 -3.52 -8.17 0.96
N ARG A 71 -3.60 -8.32 -0.35
CA ARG A 71 -4.87 -8.44 -1.09
C ARG A 71 -5.77 -9.55 -0.52
N ALA A 72 -5.19 -10.61 0.00
CA ALA A 72 -5.91 -11.71 0.66
C ALA A 72 -6.18 -11.46 2.16
N VAL A 73 -5.91 -10.25 2.68
CA VAL A 73 -6.10 -9.90 4.09
C VAL A 73 -7.47 -9.27 4.29
N PRO A 74 -8.18 -9.61 5.37
CA PRO A 74 -9.43 -8.96 5.75
C PRO A 74 -9.31 -7.44 5.86
N GLY A 75 -10.29 -6.71 5.33
CA GLY A 75 -10.32 -5.25 5.39
C GLY A 75 -9.40 -4.53 4.39
N VAL A 76 -8.65 -5.29 3.59
CA VAL A 76 -7.86 -4.76 2.47
C VAL A 76 -8.70 -4.76 1.20
N VAL A 77 -8.62 -3.67 0.45
CA VAL A 77 -9.31 -3.45 -0.83
C VAL A 77 -8.28 -2.97 -1.84
N VAL A 78 -8.41 -3.41 -3.08
CA VAL A 78 -7.65 -2.89 -4.22
C VAL A 78 -8.54 -1.90 -4.96
N ASP A 79 -8.11 -0.65 -5.03
CA ASP A 79 -8.84 0.43 -5.67
C ASP A 79 -8.70 0.39 -7.22
N ALA A 80 -9.48 1.22 -7.92
CA ALA A 80 -9.54 1.24 -9.39
C ALA A 80 -8.19 1.60 -10.05
N ASP A 81 -7.36 2.39 -9.37
CA ASP A 81 -6.01 2.78 -9.81
C ASP A 81 -4.93 1.72 -9.51
N GLY A 82 -5.32 0.59 -8.92
CA GLY A 82 -4.41 -0.48 -8.49
C GLY A 82 -3.71 -0.19 -7.16
N SER A 83 -4.10 0.85 -6.44
CA SER A 83 -3.62 1.14 -5.09
C SER A 83 -4.30 0.22 -4.08
N LEU A 84 -3.64 0.04 -2.92
CA LEU A 84 -4.17 -0.78 -1.84
C LEU A 84 -4.66 0.11 -0.72
N SER A 85 -5.89 -0.11 -0.28
CA SER A 85 -6.46 0.53 0.91
C SER A 85 -6.75 -0.50 2.00
N TYR A 86 -6.55 -0.10 3.25
CA TYR A 86 -6.91 -0.87 4.43
C TYR A 86 -7.92 -0.10 5.26
N ARG A 87 -9.07 -0.72 5.54
CA ARG A 87 -10.21 -0.04 6.23
C ARG A 87 -10.51 1.33 5.61
N GLY A 88 -10.44 1.43 4.27
CA GLY A 88 -10.77 2.61 3.48
C GLY A 88 -9.79 3.78 3.57
N SER A 89 -8.52 3.52 3.87
CA SER A 89 -7.43 4.48 3.74
C SER A 89 -6.21 3.86 3.07
N GLN A 90 -5.56 4.60 2.19
CA GLN A 90 -4.29 4.24 1.54
C GLN A 90 -3.08 4.68 2.37
N GLU A 91 -3.29 5.49 3.41
CA GLU A 91 -2.25 6.10 4.25
C GLU A 91 -1.85 5.16 5.39
N PHE A 92 -0.91 4.25 5.13
CA PHE A 92 -0.29 3.36 6.10
C PHE A 92 1.23 3.36 5.94
N LEU A 93 1.93 3.13 7.04
CA LEU A 93 3.38 2.95 7.00
C LEU A 93 3.72 1.49 6.72
N VAL A 94 4.70 1.27 5.85
CA VAL A 94 5.26 -0.07 5.62
C VAL A 94 6.57 -0.20 6.38
N TYR A 95 6.69 -1.28 7.14
CA TYR A 95 7.90 -1.69 7.84
C TYR A 95 8.37 -3.04 7.30
N VAL A 96 9.68 -3.26 7.31
CA VAL A 96 10.29 -4.55 6.98
C VAL A 96 11.15 -4.96 8.17
N ASP A 97 10.84 -6.12 8.77
CA ASP A 97 11.50 -6.62 9.98
C ASP A 97 11.56 -5.60 11.13
N GLY A 98 10.47 -4.83 11.30
CA GLY A 98 10.35 -3.79 12.33
C GLY A 98 10.99 -2.45 11.98
N LYS A 99 11.59 -2.29 10.80
CA LYS A 99 12.25 -1.06 10.31
C LYS A 99 11.39 -0.37 9.27
N PRO A 100 11.25 0.97 9.27
CA PRO A 100 10.50 1.67 8.24
C PRO A 100 11.03 1.38 6.83
N SER A 101 10.14 1.10 5.88
CA SER A 101 10.50 0.95 4.47
C SER A 101 10.96 2.28 3.87
N PRO A 102 11.90 2.28 2.90
CA PRO A 102 12.28 3.47 2.16
C PRO A 102 11.15 4.01 1.26
N LEU A 103 10.23 3.17 0.89
CA LEU A 103 9.07 3.50 0.08
C LEU A 103 7.80 3.43 0.92
N SER A 104 6.77 4.12 0.50
CA SER A 104 5.49 4.18 1.18
C SER A 104 4.40 3.41 0.42
N GLY A 105 3.36 3.02 1.15
CA GLY A 105 2.14 2.47 0.58
C GLY A 105 2.35 1.28 -0.35
N THR A 106 1.62 1.29 -1.46
CA THR A 106 1.59 0.23 -2.46
C THR A 106 2.95 -0.03 -3.11
N GLU A 107 3.76 1.02 -3.34
CA GLU A 107 5.08 0.89 -3.97
C GLU A 107 6.02 0.01 -3.13
N ALA A 108 6.07 0.25 -1.80
CA ALA A 108 6.86 -0.57 -0.88
C ALA A 108 6.45 -2.05 -0.91
N LEU A 109 5.15 -2.31 -1.01
CA LEU A 109 4.61 -3.67 -1.04
C LEU A 109 4.95 -4.41 -2.34
N GLN A 110 5.03 -3.71 -3.45
CA GLN A 110 5.37 -4.30 -4.75
C GLN A 110 6.86 -4.66 -4.87
N MET A 111 7.72 -4.04 -4.05
CA MET A 111 9.16 -4.33 -4.05
C MET A 111 9.57 -5.56 -3.25
N ILE A 112 8.67 -6.20 -2.51
CA ILE A 112 9.00 -7.31 -1.62
C ILE A 112 8.34 -8.57 -2.15
N GLY A 113 9.14 -9.52 -2.66
CA GLY A 113 8.64 -10.80 -3.17
C GLY A 113 7.94 -11.62 -2.08
N ALA A 114 6.74 -12.12 -2.37
CA ALA A 114 5.94 -12.90 -1.42
C ALA A 114 6.67 -14.15 -0.90
N ALA A 115 7.54 -14.74 -1.72
CA ALA A 115 8.34 -15.90 -1.35
C ALA A 115 9.32 -15.63 -0.20
N SER A 116 9.79 -14.37 -0.04
CA SER A 116 10.68 -13.94 1.04
C SER A 116 9.94 -13.64 2.34
N ILE A 117 8.61 -13.56 2.33
CA ILE A 117 7.79 -13.17 3.48
C ILE A 117 7.48 -14.40 4.34
N ARG A 118 7.69 -14.27 5.65
CA ARG A 118 7.24 -15.23 6.66
C ARG A 118 5.85 -14.85 7.16
N ASP A 119 5.72 -13.61 7.65
CA ASP A 119 4.50 -13.10 8.25
C ASP A 119 4.27 -11.66 7.82
N ILE A 120 3.00 -11.23 7.82
CA ILE A 120 2.62 -9.81 7.79
C ILE A 120 1.94 -9.48 9.12
N GLU A 121 2.40 -8.42 9.76
CA GLU A 121 1.82 -7.90 11.00
C GLU A 121 1.12 -6.58 10.71
N ILE A 122 -0.13 -6.44 11.15
CA ILE A 122 -0.93 -5.22 11.00
C ILE A 122 -1.17 -4.63 12.38
N LEU A 123 -0.67 -3.42 12.59
CA LEU A 123 -0.80 -2.65 13.83
C LEU A 123 -1.74 -1.48 13.57
N THR A 124 -2.99 -1.61 13.98
CA THR A 124 -4.02 -0.57 13.78
C THR A 124 -3.99 0.53 14.84
N THR A 125 -3.46 0.21 16.02
CA THR A 125 -3.21 1.13 17.13
C THR A 125 -1.77 0.98 17.62
N PRO A 126 -0.74 1.41 16.83
CA PRO A 126 0.66 1.22 17.18
C PRO A 126 1.04 1.92 18.48
N SER A 127 1.95 1.31 19.25
CA SER A 127 2.48 1.87 20.51
C SER A 127 3.43 3.05 20.29
N ALA A 128 3.78 3.77 21.36
CA ALA A 128 4.51 5.04 21.34
C ALA A 128 5.91 4.99 20.70
N LYS A 129 6.56 3.82 20.66
CA LYS A 129 7.88 3.63 20.04
C LYS A 129 7.89 3.75 18.52
N TYR A 130 6.74 3.57 17.87
CA TYR A 130 6.64 3.65 16.42
C TYR A 130 6.45 5.10 15.95
N LYS A 131 6.85 5.38 14.69
CA LYS A 131 6.55 6.67 14.04
C LYS A 131 5.05 6.94 14.05
N THR A 132 4.69 8.20 14.23
CA THR A 132 3.30 8.65 14.44
C THR A 132 2.51 8.83 13.15
N GLU A 133 3.16 8.77 12.00
CA GLU A 133 2.55 8.96 10.67
C GLU A 133 1.70 7.77 10.23
N GLY A 134 0.75 8.00 9.35
CA GLY A 134 -0.15 7.01 8.75
C GLY A 134 -1.51 6.89 9.46
N ASP A 135 -2.58 6.95 8.69
CA ASP A 135 -3.97 6.96 9.18
C ASP A 135 -4.40 5.60 9.78
N VAL A 136 -4.15 4.51 9.08
CA VAL A 136 -4.61 3.16 9.49
C VAL A 136 -3.56 2.34 10.20
N GLY A 137 -2.42 2.93 10.54
CA GLY A 137 -1.38 2.27 11.31
C GLY A 137 -0.18 1.80 10.50
N ILE A 138 0.35 0.64 10.86
CA ILE A 138 1.59 0.09 10.32
C ILE A 138 1.33 -1.31 9.77
N ILE A 139 1.87 -1.58 8.60
CA ILE A 139 1.97 -2.92 8.01
C ILE A 139 3.45 -3.33 8.08
N ASN A 140 3.77 -4.28 8.98
CA ASN A 140 5.12 -4.78 9.13
C ASN A 140 5.29 -6.12 8.43
N ILE A 141 6.18 -6.17 7.45
CA ILE A 141 6.51 -7.36 6.69
C ILE A 141 7.69 -8.05 7.37
N VAL A 142 7.46 -9.25 7.87
CA VAL A 142 8.50 -10.04 8.52
C VAL A 142 9.06 -11.04 7.52
N THR A 143 10.34 -10.91 7.22
CA THR A 143 11.01 -11.75 6.22
C THR A 143 11.42 -13.12 6.80
N LYS A 144 11.57 -14.11 5.91
CA LYS A 144 12.15 -15.40 6.26
C LYS A 144 13.63 -15.23 6.55
N ARG A 145 14.08 -15.68 7.71
CA ARG A 145 15.49 -15.75 8.08
C ARG A 145 15.91 -17.22 8.13
N SER A 146 17.10 -17.53 7.63
CA SER A 146 17.67 -18.84 7.83
C SER A 146 18.23 -18.96 9.25
N GLU A 147 17.71 -19.94 9.99
CA GLU A 147 18.18 -20.23 11.35
C GLU A 147 19.20 -21.38 11.40
N THR A 148 19.42 -22.04 10.25
CA THR A 148 20.33 -23.19 10.13
C THR A 148 21.71 -22.76 9.67
N GLU A 149 22.75 -23.41 10.17
CA GLU A 149 24.11 -23.23 9.69
C GLU A 149 24.29 -23.71 8.25
N GLY A 150 25.17 -23.04 7.51
CA GLY A 150 25.51 -23.32 6.13
C GLY A 150 24.79 -22.43 5.13
N TRP A 151 24.70 -22.91 3.89
CA TRP A 151 24.11 -22.18 2.77
C TRP A 151 22.59 -22.40 2.68
N ASP A 152 21.87 -21.31 2.46
CA ASP A 152 20.44 -21.31 2.14
C ASP A 152 20.24 -20.45 0.90
N ILE A 153 19.81 -21.05 -0.20
CA ILE A 153 19.65 -20.38 -1.49
C ILE A 153 18.20 -20.55 -1.94
N ALA A 154 17.53 -19.44 -2.21
CA ALA A 154 16.18 -19.39 -2.75
C ALA A 154 16.18 -18.65 -4.09
N VAL A 155 15.50 -19.20 -5.07
CA VAL A 155 15.26 -18.60 -6.39
C VAL A 155 13.77 -18.71 -6.69
N ASN A 156 13.15 -17.58 -7.03
CA ASN A 156 11.73 -17.51 -7.36
C ASN A 156 11.56 -16.81 -8.70
N GLY A 157 10.80 -17.42 -9.60
CA GLY A 157 10.47 -16.84 -10.90
C GLY A 157 8.97 -16.81 -11.12
N THR A 158 8.47 -15.78 -11.79
CA THR A 158 7.04 -15.59 -12.07
C THR A 158 6.85 -15.07 -13.49
N ALA A 159 5.80 -15.58 -14.13
CA ALA A 159 5.33 -15.07 -15.42
C ALA A 159 3.79 -14.99 -15.43
N SER A 160 3.21 -13.99 -16.10
CA SER A 160 1.76 -13.85 -16.21
C SER A 160 1.28 -13.63 -17.64
N THR A 161 -0.02 -13.86 -17.84
CA THR A 161 -0.67 -13.62 -19.14
C THR A 161 -0.71 -12.13 -19.53
N TRP A 162 -0.53 -11.23 -18.56
CA TRP A 162 -0.41 -9.79 -18.83
C TRP A 162 0.99 -9.36 -19.25
N GLY A 163 1.95 -10.31 -19.33
CA GLY A 163 3.35 -10.03 -19.63
C GLY A 163 4.20 -9.65 -18.41
N THR A 164 3.65 -9.77 -17.19
CA THR A 164 4.43 -9.60 -15.97
C THR A 164 5.49 -10.68 -15.87
N LEU A 165 6.74 -10.27 -15.62
CA LEU A 165 7.87 -11.15 -15.34
C LEU A 165 8.55 -10.70 -14.03
N SER A 166 8.91 -11.65 -13.18
CA SER A 166 9.75 -11.36 -12.02
C SER A 166 10.73 -12.48 -11.72
N LEU A 167 11.89 -12.09 -11.20
CA LEU A 167 12.92 -12.99 -10.68
C LEU A 167 13.40 -12.42 -9.34
N ASP A 168 13.35 -13.24 -8.30
CA ASP A 168 13.86 -12.93 -6.97
C ASP A 168 14.86 -14.01 -6.55
N THR A 169 16.00 -13.59 -6.00
CA THR A 169 17.05 -14.48 -5.52
C THR A 169 17.54 -14.05 -4.14
N LYS A 170 17.79 -15.01 -3.27
CA LYS A 170 18.41 -14.79 -1.97
C LYS A 170 19.41 -15.89 -1.67
N ILE A 171 20.62 -15.49 -1.31
CA ILE A 171 21.70 -16.37 -0.89
C ILE A 171 22.06 -15.95 0.53
N ASN A 172 22.06 -16.91 1.45
CA ASN A 172 22.37 -16.69 2.85
C ASN A 172 23.41 -17.73 3.30
N TYR A 173 24.41 -17.28 4.04
CA TYR A 173 25.41 -18.13 4.64
C TYR A 173 25.55 -17.82 6.13
N ARG A 174 25.28 -18.83 6.96
CA ARG A 174 25.37 -18.73 8.43
C ARG A 174 26.45 -19.65 8.96
N THR A 175 27.29 -19.13 9.86
CA THR A 175 28.30 -19.91 10.59
C THR A 175 28.49 -19.35 12.00
N GLY A 176 28.25 -20.17 13.03
CA GLY A 176 28.31 -19.75 14.43
C GLY A 176 27.42 -18.52 14.70
N HIS A 177 28.05 -17.44 15.12
CA HIS A 177 27.39 -16.18 15.45
C HIS A 177 27.21 -15.23 14.24
N HIS A 178 27.71 -15.60 13.08
CA HIS A 178 27.77 -14.74 11.89
C HIS A 178 26.75 -15.21 10.85
N ASN A 179 26.10 -14.25 10.21
CA ASN A 179 25.21 -14.46 9.09
C ASN A 179 25.47 -13.41 8.01
N ILE A 180 25.71 -13.83 6.78
CA ILE A 180 25.88 -12.94 5.63
C ILE A 180 24.82 -13.31 4.62
N TYR A 181 24.17 -12.32 4.03
CA TYR A 181 23.22 -12.56 2.96
C TYR A 181 23.38 -11.54 1.84
N ILE A 182 23.04 -11.98 0.64
CA ILE A 182 22.88 -11.16 -0.55
C ILE A 182 21.62 -11.59 -1.29
N GLY A 183 20.91 -10.64 -1.84
CA GLY A 183 19.70 -10.88 -2.60
C GLY A 183 19.54 -9.87 -3.71
N GLY A 184 18.63 -10.17 -4.62
CA GLY A 184 18.26 -9.27 -5.69
C GLY A 184 16.90 -9.63 -6.26
N GLN A 185 16.16 -8.61 -6.70
CA GLN A 185 14.87 -8.73 -7.35
C GLN A 185 14.86 -7.91 -8.63
N GLY A 186 14.44 -8.54 -9.71
CA GLY A 186 14.06 -7.88 -10.95
C GLY A 186 12.61 -8.18 -11.28
N SER A 187 11.80 -7.16 -11.56
CA SER A 187 10.41 -7.34 -11.96
C SER A 187 9.97 -6.32 -13.00
N ASP A 188 9.12 -6.76 -13.93
CA ASP A 188 8.38 -5.93 -14.87
C ASP A 188 6.90 -6.29 -14.74
N ILE A 189 6.14 -5.47 -14.02
CA ILE A 189 4.73 -5.67 -13.70
C ILE A 189 3.90 -4.83 -14.64
N HIS A 190 2.95 -5.46 -15.33
CA HIS A 190 2.06 -4.81 -16.29
C HIS A 190 0.64 -4.77 -15.76
N ASN A 191 0.05 -3.57 -15.75
CA ASN A 191 -1.36 -3.34 -15.46
C ASN A 191 -1.96 -2.53 -16.61
N LYS A 192 -3.05 -3.03 -17.17
CA LYS A 192 -3.80 -2.37 -18.24
C LYS A 192 -5.29 -2.46 -17.95
N SER A 193 -6.02 -1.39 -18.26
CA SER A 193 -7.47 -1.32 -18.13
C SER A 193 -8.10 -0.59 -19.30
N ASP A 194 -9.31 -0.99 -19.65
CA ASP A 194 -10.20 -0.20 -20.47
C ASP A 194 -10.78 0.93 -19.61
N PHE A 195 -10.89 2.11 -20.19
CA PHE A 195 -11.31 3.32 -19.50
C PHE A 195 -12.37 4.03 -20.34
N GLU A 196 -13.50 4.34 -19.72
CA GLU A 196 -14.56 5.15 -20.29
C GLU A 196 -14.89 6.27 -19.32
N GLN A 197 -15.13 7.47 -19.81
CA GLN A 197 -15.51 8.61 -18.98
C GLN A 197 -16.51 9.50 -19.70
N GLU A 198 -17.55 9.92 -18.98
CA GLU A 198 -18.40 11.03 -19.37
C GLU A 198 -18.16 12.19 -18.40
N LYS A 199 -17.75 13.34 -18.94
CA LYS A 199 -17.47 14.54 -18.16
C LYS A 199 -18.33 15.69 -18.68
N ARG A 200 -19.05 16.37 -17.79
CA ARG A 200 -19.80 17.58 -18.07
C ARG A 200 -19.27 18.71 -17.23
N THR A 201 -18.80 19.75 -17.89
CA THR A 201 -18.31 20.97 -17.23
C THR A 201 -19.09 22.17 -17.76
N ALA A 202 -19.46 23.09 -16.86
CA ALA A 202 -19.95 24.40 -17.24
C ALA A 202 -18.81 25.41 -17.03
N SER A 203 -18.62 26.34 -17.98
CA SER A 203 -17.62 27.39 -17.84
C SER A 203 -17.97 28.29 -16.67
N PRO A 204 -17.09 28.52 -15.68
CA PRO A 204 -17.34 29.50 -14.64
C PRO A 204 -17.35 30.90 -15.28
N SER A 205 -18.35 31.72 -14.95
CA SER A 205 -18.32 33.15 -15.29
C SER A 205 -17.06 33.80 -14.69
N PRO A 206 -16.33 34.67 -15.40
CA PRO A 206 -15.04 35.20 -14.96
C PRO A 206 -15.08 36.07 -13.68
N SER A 207 -16.21 36.23 -13.03
CA SER A 207 -16.42 37.24 -12.01
C SER A 207 -16.70 36.77 -10.57
N GLN A 208 -16.52 35.49 -10.21
CA GLN A 208 -16.75 35.10 -8.81
C GLN A 208 -15.70 34.16 -8.25
N GLY A 209 -14.78 34.69 -7.46
CA GLY A 209 -13.97 33.95 -6.53
C GLY A 209 -12.51 34.41 -6.43
N GLY A 210 -12.26 35.26 -5.45
CA GLY A 210 -10.93 35.81 -5.15
C GLY A 210 -9.86 34.78 -4.74
N VAL A 211 -9.22 34.22 -5.72
CA VAL A 211 -7.86 33.69 -5.63
C VAL A 211 -7.18 34.21 -6.90
N ASN A 212 -6.13 35.06 -6.73
CA ASN A 212 -5.26 35.47 -7.83
C ASN A 212 -4.52 34.25 -8.37
N LEU A 213 -5.16 33.50 -9.26
CA LEU A 213 -4.50 32.49 -10.09
C LEU A 213 -4.04 33.16 -11.37
N PRO A 214 -2.91 32.73 -11.97
CA PRO A 214 -2.49 33.26 -13.26
C PRO A 214 -3.62 33.09 -14.28
N ALA A 215 -3.79 34.12 -15.12
CA ALA A 215 -4.90 34.25 -16.04
C ALA A 215 -5.10 32.98 -16.89
N ALA A 216 -6.29 32.40 -16.79
CA ALA A 216 -6.71 31.31 -17.64
C ALA A 216 -6.90 31.84 -19.07
N SER A 217 -6.44 31.04 -20.03
CA SER A 217 -6.66 31.13 -21.49
C SER A 217 -6.57 32.49 -22.19
N PRO A 218 -5.79 32.62 -23.26
CA PRO A 218 -5.71 33.83 -24.07
C PRO A 218 -6.96 34.12 -24.92
N PHE A 219 -8.02 33.32 -24.83
CA PHE A 219 -9.24 33.53 -25.61
C PHE A 219 -10.37 34.09 -24.74
N PRO A 220 -10.83 35.34 -24.96
CA PRO A 220 -11.96 35.89 -24.21
C PRO A 220 -13.26 35.16 -24.63
N SER A 221 -13.94 34.53 -23.67
CA SER A 221 -15.31 34.07 -23.89
C SER A 221 -16.24 35.29 -24.10
N PRO A 222 -17.24 35.22 -24.97
CA PRO A 222 -18.22 36.29 -25.12
C PRO A 222 -18.94 36.55 -23.80
N GLU A 223 -19.01 37.79 -23.40
CA GLU A 223 -19.72 38.22 -22.18
C GLU A 223 -21.17 37.71 -22.20
N GLY A 224 -21.52 36.88 -21.20
CA GLY A 224 -22.91 36.57 -20.86
C GLY A 224 -23.48 35.20 -21.22
N SER A 225 -22.75 34.31 -21.90
CA SER A 225 -23.20 32.93 -22.16
C SER A 225 -22.40 31.91 -21.35
N MET A 226 -23.05 31.13 -20.51
CA MET A 226 -22.44 29.92 -19.94
C MET A 226 -22.36 28.85 -21.03
N GLU A 227 -21.16 28.43 -21.35
CA GLU A 227 -20.95 27.26 -22.23
C GLU A 227 -20.85 26.01 -21.37
N ALA A 228 -21.60 24.98 -21.74
CA ALA A 228 -21.49 23.67 -21.13
C ALA A 228 -20.80 22.71 -22.11
N VAL A 229 -19.76 22.06 -21.64
CA VAL A 229 -19.02 21.06 -22.42
C VAL A 229 -19.30 19.69 -21.85
N THR A 230 -19.75 18.78 -22.72
CA THR A 230 -19.82 17.35 -22.42
C THR A 230 -18.74 16.65 -23.24
N SER A 231 -17.83 15.96 -22.58
CA SER A 231 -16.80 15.14 -23.21
C SER A 231 -16.99 13.68 -22.85
N PHE A 232 -16.90 12.82 -23.86
CA PHE A 232 -16.88 11.37 -23.73
C PHE A 232 -15.49 10.90 -24.09
N ALA A 233 -14.83 10.20 -23.17
CA ALA A 233 -13.53 9.60 -23.39
C ALA A 233 -13.66 8.08 -23.40
N ASP A 234 -13.05 7.43 -24.37
CA ASP A 234 -12.98 5.97 -24.51
C ASP A 234 -11.54 5.59 -24.90
N GLY A 235 -11.00 4.58 -24.24
CA GLY A 235 -9.65 4.13 -24.56
C GLY A 235 -9.06 3.18 -23.55
N THR A 236 -7.74 3.20 -23.45
CA THR A 236 -7.01 2.32 -22.54
C THR A 236 -6.04 3.11 -21.66
N ARG A 237 -5.93 2.71 -20.41
CA ARG A 237 -4.90 3.22 -19.48
C ARG A 237 -4.00 2.08 -19.04
N PHE A 238 -2.73 2.39 -18.77
CA PHE A 238 -1.76 1.45 -18.23
C PHE A 238 -0.95 2.10 -17.10
N ARG A 239 -0.52 1.26 -16.14
CA ARG A 239 0.40 1.61 -15.07
C ARG A 239 1.32 0.44 -14.80
N ASN A 240 2.56 0.56 -15.25
CA ASN A 240 3.53 -0.52 -15.13
C ASN A 240 4.58 -0.18 -14.07
N PHE A 241 5.21 -1.21 -13.51
CA PHE A 241 6.29 -1.05 -12.53
C PHE A 241 7.44 -1.94 -12.93
N ARG A 242 8.60 -1.33 -13.16
CA ARG A 242 9.86 -2.04 -13.37
C ARG A 242 10.77 -1.80 -12.18
N THR A 243 11.23 -2.87 -11.55
CA THR A 243 12.05 -2.80 -10.34
C THR A 243 13.28 -3.65 -10.53
N PHE A 244 14.45 -3.08 -10.20
CA PHE A 244 15.72 -3.76 -10.10
C PHE A 244 16.36 -3.34 -8.78
N VAL A 245 16.35 -4.22 -7.78
CA VAL A 245 16.84 -3.93 -6.43
C VAL A 245 17.76 -5.04 -5.99
N GLY A 246 18.94 -4.67 -5.51
CA GLY A 246 19.88 -5.53 -4.81
C GLY A 246 19.91 -5.19 -3.33
N ASN A 247 20.07 -6.18 -2.49
CA ASN A 247 20.24 -6.00 -1.06
C ASN A 247 21.28 -7.00 -0.52
N GLY A 248 21.95 -6.61 0.55
CA GLY A 248 22.90 -7.47 1.24
C GLY A 248 23.07 -7.02 2.68
N GLY A 249 23.54 -7.91 3.51
CA GLY A 249 23.75 -7.56 4.89
C GLY A 249 24.59 -8.56 5.66
N TYR A 250 24.92 -8.13 6.86
CA TYR A 250 25.68 -8.89 7.83
C TYR A 250 24.99 -8.83 9.17
N GLU A 251 24.87 -9.99 9.83
CA GLU A 251 24.34 -10.10 11.18
C GLU A 251 25.37 -10.83 12.07
N PHE A 252 25.58 -10.28 13.27
CA PHE A 252 26.31 -10.90 14.36
C PHE A 252 25.39 -11.06 15.55
N ASN A 253 25.39 -12.25 16.15
CA ASN A 253 24.57 -12.53 17.33
C ASN A 253 25.25 -13.59 18.22
N ASP A 254 25.85 -13.16 19.34
CA ASP A 254 26.41 -14.02 20.36
C ASP A 254 25.47 -14.24 21.56
N GLY A 255 24.25 -13.73 21.45
CA GLY A 255 23.24 -13.76 22.52
C GLY A 255 23.26 -12.52 23.41
N ARG A 256 24.40 -11.82 23.57
CA ARG A 256 24.56 -10.58 24.34
C ARG A 256 24.63 -9.35 23.44
N HIS A 257 25.30 -9.48 22.33
CA HIS A 257 25.48 -8.44 21.31
C HIS A 257 24.80 -8.87 20.03
N LEU A 258 23.90 -8.05 19.51
CA LEU A 258 23.24 -8.24 18.23
C LEU A 258 23.58 -7.04 17.35
N LEU A 259 24.24 -7.28 16.25
CA LEU A 259 24.54 -6.28 15.23
C LEU A 259 23.92 -6.69 13.91
N SER A 260 23.21 -5.79 13.25
CA SER A 260 22.73 -5.94 11.88
C SER A 260 23.19 -4.76 11.04
N ILE A 261 23.75 -5.04 9.89
CA ILE A 261 24.13 -4.04 8.88
C ILE A 261 23.45 -4.46 7.61
N ASP A 262 22.57 -3.60 7.07
CA ASP A 262 21.81 -3.83 5.86
C ASP A 262 22.15 -2.78 4.82
N LEU A 263 22.33 -3.19 3.58
CA LEU A 263 22.56 -2.36 2.41
C LEU A 263 21.52 -2.69 1.36
N GLN A 264 20.94 -1.67 0.74
CA GLN A 264 20.00 -1.82 -0.35
C GLN A 264 20.23 -0.75 -1.40
N GLY A 265 20.21 -1.13 -2.66
CA GLY A 265 20.29 -0.19 -3.76
C GLY A 265 19.56 -0.68 -4.98
N GLY A 266 19.09 0.25 -5.81
CA GLY A 266 18.34 -0.15 -6.97
C GLY A 266 17.74 0.99 -7.78
N ARG A 267 16.96 0.57 -8.77
CA ARG A 267 16.23 1.45 -9.67
C ARG A 267 14.80 0.97 -9.81
N THR A 268 13.85 1.91 -9.71
CA THR A 268 12.45 1.68 -10.08
C THR A 268 12.05 2.59 -11.24
N ILE A 269 11.22 2.10 -12.12
CA ILE A 269 10.65 2.86 -13.24
C ILE A 269 9.15 2.61 -13.22
N ASN A 270 8.37 3.69 -13.20
CA ASN A 270 6.91 3.62 -13.17
C ASN A 270 6.35 4.32 -14.43
N PRO A 271 6.33 3.65 -15.60
CA PRO A 271 5.66 4.18 -16.77
C PRO A 271 4.16 4.00 -16.62
N ARG A 272 3.43 5.08 -16.81
CA ARG A 272 1.96 5.11 -16.84
C ARG A 272 1.47 5.97 -17.99
N GLY A 273 0.23 5.81 -18.38
CA GLY A 273 -0.36 6.64 -19.45
C GLY A 273 -1.65 6.06 -19.99
N GLY A 274 -2.13 6.68 -21.06
CA GLY A 274 -3.33 6.26 -21.75
C GLY A 274 -3.33 6.67 -23.20
N ASP A 275 -4.11 5.95 -23.99
CA ASP A 275 -4.47 6.28 -25.35
C ASP A 275 -6.00 6.41 -25.37
N MET A 276 -6.51 7.62 -25.57
CA MET A 276 -7.91 7.97 -25.41
C MET A 276 -8.44 8.67 -26.65
N THR A 277 -9.68 8.37 -27.00
CA THR A 277 -10.46 9.13 -27.97
C THR A 277 -11.47 9.97 -27.21
N TYR A 278 -11.43 11.28 -27.41
CA TYR A 278 -12.38 12.23 -26.84
C TYR A 278 -13.38 12.67 -27.89
N LYS A 279 -14.68 12.63 -27.55
CA LYS A 279 -15.75 13.26 -28.32
C LYS A 279 -16.31 14.38 -27.46
N THR A 280 -16.19 15.61 -27.95
CA THR A 280 -16.56 16.81 -27.20
C THR A 280 -17.76 17.49 -27.88
N LEU A 281 -18.79 17.78 -27.07
CA LEU A 281 -19.97 18.51 -27.44
C LEU A 281 -20.02 19.81 -26.63
N THR A 282 -19.92 20.96 -27.30
CA THR A 282 -20.09 22.26 -26.67
C THR A 282 -21.50 22.76 -26.93
N THR A 283 -22.23 23.08 -25.87
CA THR A 283 -23.60 23.61 -25.93
C THR A 283 -23.68 24.96 -25.25
N SER A 284 -24.44 25.89 -25.80
CA SER A 284 -24.74 27.18 -25.13
C SER A 284 -25.96 27.01 -24.23
N THR A 285 -25.94 27.63 -23.04
CA THR A 285 -27.09 27.68 -22.14
C THR A 285 -28.30 28.40 -22.78
N LEU A 286 -28.10 29.22 -23.80
CA LEU A 286 -29.16 29.89 -24.55
C LEU A 286 -29.83 28.97 -25.61
N SER A 287 -29.16 27.87 -25.98
CA SER A 287 -29.70 26.89 -26.94
C SER A 287 -29.25 25.45 -26.59
N PRO A 288 -29.78 24.88 -25.51
CA PRO A 288 -29.27 23.60 -24.97
C PRO A 288 -29.54 22.41 -25.88
N PHE A 289 -30.34 22.55 -26.92
CA PHE A 289 -30.72 21.47 -27.85
C PHE A 289 -29.93 21.50 -29.17
N SER A 290 -29.06 22.48 -29.38
CA SER A 290 -28.23 22.56 -30.58
C SER A 290 -26.77 22.65 -30.15
N PRO A 291 -25.92 21.64 -30.46
CA PRO A 291 -24.49 21.73 -30.18
C PRO A 291 -23.90 22.88 -31.04
N LEU A 292 -23.10 23.74 -30.40
CA LEU A 292 -22.36 24.80 -31.07
C LEU A 292 -21.17 24.26 -31.82
N LEU A 293 -20.54 23.24 -31.23
CA LEU A 293 -19.35 22.60 -31.78
C LEU A 293 -19.33 21.12 -31.37
N GLU A 294 -18.99 20.26 -32.33
CA GLU A 294 -18.71 18.84 -32.13
C GLU A 294 -17.26 18.59 -32.57
N GLY A 295 -16.46 18.03 -31.70
CA GLY A 295 -15.07 17.68 -32.01
C GLY A 295 -14.77 16.22 -31.63
N THR A 296 -13.87 15.61 -32.40
CA THR A 296 -13.28 14.31 -32.00
C THR A 296 -11.77 14.45 -32.07
N GLU A 297 -11.11 14.06 -30.98
CA GLU A 297 -9.66 14.20 -30.79
C GLU A 297 -9.10 12.93 -30.19
N GLU A 298 -7.84 12.65 -30.51
CA GLU A 298 -7.08 11.55 -29.89
C GLU A 298 -6.07 12.12 -28.89
N ALA A 299 -6.05 11.59 -27.67
CA ALA A 299 -5.10 11.97 -26.63
C ALA A 299 -4.13 10.83 -26.34
N HIS A 300 -2.87 11.18 -26.24
CA HIS A 300 -1.79 10.28 -25.83
C HIS A 300 -1.08 10.85 -24.62
N ASP A 301 -1.36 10.25 -23.47
CA ASP A 301 -0.74 10.62 -22.20
C ASP A 301 0.38 9.64 -21.86
N ARG A 302 1.55 10.17 -21.54
CA ARG A 302 2.73 9.38 -21.16
C ARG A 302 3.40 10.03 -19.95
N TYR A 303 3.60 9.23 -18.94
CA TYR A 303 4.31 9.59 -17.72
C TYR A 303 5.35 8.52 -17.43
N LYS A 304 6.55 8.94 -17.09
CA LYS A 304 7.62 8.02 -16.73
C LYS A 304 8.44 8.58 -15.58
N LEU A 305 8.23 8.01 -14.41
CA LEU A 305 9.03 8.29 -13.23
C LEU A 305 10.15 7.26 -13.11
N THR A 306 11.38 7.73 -13.06
CA THR A 306 12.55 6.91 -12.77
C THR A 306 13.11 7.30 -11.41
N LYS A 307 13.27 6.33 -10.53
CA LYS A 307 13.81 6.51 -9.19
C LYS A 307 15.04 5.63 -8.98
N TYR A 308 16.13 6.22 -8.54
CA TYR A 308 17.29 5.53 -8.02
C TYR A 308 17.28 5.62 -6.51
N LEU A 309 17.49 4.51 -5.83
CA LEU A 309 17.49 4.45 -4.38
C LEU A 309 18.78 3.82 -3.85
N PHE A 310 19.23 4.32 -2.72
CA PHE A 310 20.29 3.74 -1.91
C PHE A 310 19.91 3.89 -0.44
N GLN A 311 20.04 2.81 0.32
CA GLN A 311 19.78 2.81 1.75
C GLN A 311 20.80 1.99 2.50
N THR A 312 21.17 2.47 3.67
CA THR A 312 21.90 1.70 4.69
C THR A 312 21.10 1.69 5.99
N ALA A 313 21.16 0.58 6.72
CA ALA A 313 20.65 0.51 8.08
C ALA A 313 21.64 -0.24 8.98
N ILE A 314 21.86 0.30 10.17
CA ILE A 314 22.71 -0.30 11.20
C ILE A 314 21.88 -0.38 12.47
N ASP A 315 21.78 -1.56 13.05
CA ASP A 315 21.12 -1.80 14.33
C ASP A 315 22.07 -2.55 15.26
N TYR A 316 22.23 -2.03 16.45
CA TYR A 316 23.03 -2.67 17.48
C TYR A 316 22.22 -2.74 18.77
N THR A 317 22.07 -3.96 19.30
CA THR A 317 21.43 -4.20 20.59
C THR A 317 22.45 -4.83 21.54
N TRP A 318 22.62 -4.23 22.70
CA TRP A 318 23.43 -4.73 23.78
C TRP A 318 22.57 -5.13 24.96
N LYS A 319 22.51 -6.43 25.28
CA LYS A 319 21.87 -6.96 26.47
C LYS A 319 22.81 -6.79 27.67
N LEU A 320 22.38 -5.98 28.62
CA LEU A 320 23.22 -5.57 29.76
C LEU A 320 23.35 -6.66 30.81
N ASN A 321 22.29 -7.46 30.96
CA ASN A 321 22.21 -8.49 32.01
C ASN A 321 21.29 -9.66 31.57
N GLU A 322 21.23 -10.69 32.43
CA GLU A 322 20.39 -11.87 32.20
C GLU A 322 18.87 -11.61 32.35
N ARG A 323 18.47 -10.47 32.93
CA ARG A 323 17.06 -10.07 33.02
C ARG A 323 16.53 -9.60 31.65
N GLY A 324 17.45 -9.30 30.71
CA GLY A 324 17.13 -8.83 29.38
C GLY A 324 17.07 -7.30 29.26
N ASP A 325 17.60 -6.55 30.26
CA ASP A 325 17.78 -5.11 30.09
C ASP A 325 18.68 -4.84 28.90
N GLU A 326 18.30 -3.92 28.03
CA GLU A 326 19.01 -3.72 26.78
C GLU A 326 19.07 -2.25 26.36
N ILE A 327 20.16 -1.90 25.69
CA ILE A 327 20.31 -0.66 24.94
C ILE A 327 20.26 -1.02 23.47
N ASN A 328 19.45 -0.30 22.72
CA ASN A 328 19.41 -0.40 21.28
C ASN A 328 19.80 0.93 20.67
N VAL A 329 20.69 0.88 19.68
CA VAL A 329 21.09 2.02 18.85
C VAL A 329 20.83 1.63 17.41
N SER A 330 20.08 2.44 16.70
CA SER A 330 19.83 2.23 15.28
C SER A 330 20.06 3.50 14.48
N ASN A 331 20.53 3.33 13.26
CA ASN A 331 20.66 4.40 12.29
C ASN A 331 20.26 3.88 10.92
N ARG A 332 19.49 4.66 10.21
CA ARG A 332 19.15 4.44 8.81
C ARG A 332 19.44 5.71 8.03
N PHE A 333 20.15 5.57 6.93
CA PHE A 333 20.36 6.62 5.94
C PHE A 333 19.77 6.17 4.61
N ARG A 334 19.04 7.05 3.95
CA ARG A 334 18.49 6.84 2.61
C ARG A 334 18.78 8.03 1.72
N TYR A 335 19.12 7.73 0.48
CA TYR A 335 19.20 8.69 -0.60
C TYR A 335 18.40 8.19 -1.79
N ASP A 336 17.52 9.03 -2.31
CA ASP A 336 16.76 8.77 -3.53
C ASP A 336 16.99 9.93 -4.50
N ARG A 337 17.07 9.59 -5.76
CA ARG A 337 16.98 10.55 -6.85
C ARG A 337 15.81 10.19 -7.73
N PHE A 338 14.83 11.10 -7.81
CA PHE A 338 13.79 11.05 -8.80
C PHE A 338 14.25 11.80 -10.05
N SER A 339 13.96 11.22 -11.17
CA SER A 339 14.05 11.90 -12.46
C SER A 339 12.77 11.55 -13.19
N GLU A 340 11.87 12.49 -13.27
CA GLU A 340 10.74 12.38 -14.17
C GLU A 340 11.27 12.71 -15.54
N GLU A 341 11.46 11.71 -16.37
CA GLU A 341 12.02 11.92 -17.71
C GLU A 341 11.08 12.80 -18.52
N TYR A 342 9.79 12.58 -18.42
CA TYR A 342 8.75 13.52 -18.85
C TYR A 342 7.34 13.11 -18.44
N THR A 343 6.48 14.10 -18.24
CA THR A 343 5.02 13.96 -18.35
C THR A 343 4.63 14.56 -19.70
N GLU A 344 4.09 13.77 -20.59
CA GLU A 344 3.67 14.24 -21.90
C GLU A 344 2.18 13.96 -22.10
N SER A 345 1.44 15.02 -22.42
CA SER A 345 0.03 14.94 -22.72
C SER A 345 -0.21 15.67 -24.04
N ASN A 346 -0.67 14.95 -25.05
CA ASN A 346 -0.85 15.48 -26.39
C ASN A 346 -2.25 15.21 -26.90
N MET A 347 -2.78 16.20 -27.66
CA MET A 347 -4.02 16.10 -28.42
C MET A 347 -3.73 16.13 -29.90
N PHE A 348 -4.36 15.21 -30.63
CA PHE A 348 -4.24 15.08 -32.08
C PHE A 348 -5.62 15.15 -32.71
N ASP A 349 -5.70 15.72 -33.89
CA ASP A 349 -6.88 15.58 -34.72
C ASP A 349 -6.96 14.16 -35.35
N LEU A 350 -8.07 13.85 -36.01
CA LEU A 350 -8.29 12.56 -36.66
C LEU A 350 -7.34 12.30 -37.87
N ASN A 351 -6.60 13.31 -38.32
CA ASN A 351 -5.57 13.16 -39.34
C ASN A 351 -4.18 12.90 -38.76
N GLY A 352 -4.09 12.85 -37.42
CA GLY A 352 -2.84 12.63 -36.68
C GLY A 352 -1.96 13.88 -36.54
N ALA A 353 -2.51 15.09 -36.83
CA ALA A 353 -1.78 16.32 -36.58
C ALA A 353 -1.95 16.77 -35.13
N ARG A 354 -0.82 17.04 -34.44
CA ARG A 354 -0.86 17.52 -33.06
C ARG A 354 -1.47 18.92 -33.01
N GLN A 355 -2.52 19.07 -32.23
CA GLN A 355 -3.21 20.34 -32.01
C GLN A 355 -2.68 21.03 -30.76
N GLU A 356 -2.49 20.26 -29.68
CA GLU A 356 -2.03 20.75 -28.42
C GLU A 356 -1.09 19.74 -27.75
N GLY A 357 -0.27 20.19 -26.81
CA GLY A 357 0.61 19.31 -26.05
C GLY A 357 1.31 20.02 -24.90
N THR A 358 1.59 19.25 -23.85
CA THR A 358 2.38 19.67 -22.72
C THR A 358 3.48 18.67 -22.45
N ARG A 359 4.66 19.13 -22.00
CA ARG A 359 5.74 18.29 -21.46
C ARG A 359 6.25 18.91 -20.16
N GLY A 360 6.10 18.18 -19.08
CA GLY A 360 6.66 18.53 -17.79
C GLY A 360 7.93 17.71 -17.51
N TYR A 361 8.87 18.33 -16.83
CA TYR A 361 10.09 17.70 -16.37
C TYR A 361 10.30 18.06 -14.92
N GLU A 362 10.47 17.04 -14.08
CA GLU A 362 10.69 17.18 -12.66
C GLU A 362 11.92 16.36 -12.26
N THR A 363 12.79 16.98 -11.48
CA THR A 363 13.98 16.33 -10.94
C THR A 363 14.02 16.58 -9.46
N GLU A 364 14.13 15.51 -8.68
CA GLU A 364 14.15 15.59 -7.23
C GLU A 364 15.32 14.79 -6.65
N HIS A 365 15.90 15.33 -5.62
CA HIS A 365 16.89 14.70 -4.77
C HIS A 365 16.37 14.66 -3.35
N HIS A 366 16.23 13.48 -2.82
CA HIS A 366 15.74 13.25 -1.49
C HIS A 366 16.75 12.48 -0.65
N TRP A 367 16.96 12.89 0.58
CA TRP A 367 17.67 12.10 1.56
C TRP A 367 16.98 12.17 2.92
N ASP A 368 17.00 11.06 3.63
CA ASP A 368 16.56 11.01 5.02
C ASP A 368 17.57 10.26 5.91
N CYS A 369 17.60 10.65 7.17
CA CYS A 369 18.35 9.97 8.19
C CYS A 369 17.48 9.80 9.43
N ASP A 370 17.36 8.55 9.89
CA ASP A 370 16.67 8.18 11.13
C ASP A 370 17.71 7.62 12.10
N GLY A 371 17.94 8.30 13.21
CA GLY A 371 18.73 7.81 14.33
C GLY A 371 17.82 7.51 15.53
N ALA A 372 18.04 6.40 16.21
CA ALA A 372 17.29 6.08 17.43
C ALA A 372 18.19 5.48 18.50
N LEU A 373 17.92 5.85 19.75
CA LEU A 373 18.49 5.27 20.95
C LEU A 373 17.37 4.89 21.88
N SER A 374 17.34 3.63 22.35
CA SER A 374 16.38 3.21 23.36
C SER A 374 17.04 2.40 24.47
N TYR A 375 16.46 2.51 25.66
CA TYR A 375 16.80 1.72 26.83
C TYR A 375 15.55 1.01 27.32
N LYS A 376 15.63 -0.33 27.41
CA LYS A 376 14.55 -1.20 27.90
C LYS A 376 14.98 -1.81 29.23
N LEU A 377 14.21 -1.53 30.27
CA LEU A 377 14.41 -2.01 31.63
C LEU A 377 13.35 -3.06 31.95
N HIS A 378 13.76 -4.24 32.46
CA HIS A 378 12.88 -5.26 33.03
C HIS A 378 12.80 -5.07 34.53
N TYR A 379 11.70 -4.46 35.03
CA TYR A 379 11.52 -4.20 36.44
C TYR A 379 10.80 -5.33 37.19
N ARG A 380 10.17 -6.27 36.42
CA ARG A 380 9.54 -7.51 36.90
C ARG A 380 9.78 -8.63 35.89
N GLN A 381 9.32 -9.86 36.19
CA GLN A 381 9.39 -10.97 35.23
C GLN A 381 8.63 -10.69 33.93
N THR A 382 7.51 -9.95 33.98
CA THR A 382 6.66 -9.59 32.87
C THR A 382 6.65 -8.10 32.56
N GLY A 383 7.19 -7.27 33.48
CA GLY A 383 7.13 -5.81 33.35
C GLY A 383 8.34 -5.21 32.67
N THR A 384 8.12 -4.37 31.67
CA THR A 384 9.16 -3.62 30.97
C THR A 384 8.84 -2.13 30.93
N LEU A 385 9.86 -1.31 31.09
CA LEU A 385 9.84 0.13 30.84
C LEU A 385 10.82 0.42 29.70
N GLU A 386 10.36 1.02 28.61
CA GLU A 386 11.19 1.43 27.50
C GLU A 386 11.18 2.96 27.38
N LEU A 387 12.37 3.55 27.36
CA LEU A 387 12.61 4.97 27.13
C LEU A 387 13.39 5.11 25.84
N GLY A 388 13.02 6.04 25.00
CA GLY A 388 13.74 6.23 23.75
C GLY A 388 13.72 7.66 23.23
N TYR A 389 14.74 7.94 22.43
CA TYR A 389 14.89 9.15 21.65
C TYR A 389 15.09 8.79 20.19
N GLN A 390 14.39 9.50 19.29
CA GLN A 390 14.55 9.35 17.85
C GLN A 390 14.76 10.71 17.21
N TYR A 391 15.70 10.79 16.31
CA TYR A 391 15.91 11.93 15.42
C TYR A 391 15.66 11.52 13.99
N THR A 392 14.74 12.21 13.32
CA THR A 392 14.48 12.02 11.90
C THR A 392 14.71 13.33 11.17
N THR A 393 15.49 13.31 10.11
CA THR A 393 15.57 14.43 9.17
C THR A 393 15.21 13.93 7.78
N TYR A 394 14.39 14.70 7.11
CA TYR A 394 13.96 14.51 5.73
C TYR A 394 14.30 15.78 4.97
N SER A 395 14.99 15.67 3.86
CA SER A 395 15.33 16.80 3.01
C SER A 395 15.11 16.44 1.55
N GLU A 396 14.44 17.34 0.85
CA GLU A 396 14.12 17.20 -0.56
C GLU A 396 14.34 18.51 -1.28
N HIS A 397 14.92 18.46 -2.46
CA HIS A 397 15.10 19.59 -3.33
C HIS A 397 14.99 19.16 -4.78
N GLY A 398 14.43 20.02 -5.58
CA GLY A 398 14.24 19.74 -6.98
C GLY A 398 13.83 20.98 -7.77
N ASP A 399 13.45 20.73 -9.01
CA ASP A 399 12.89 21.74 -9.88
C ASP A 399 11.83 21.14 -10.81
N TYR A 400 10.84 21.94 -11.11
CA TYR A 400 9.81 21.67 -12.10
C TYR A 400 9.95 22.60 -13.30
N ARG A 401 9.86 22.06 -14.52
CA ARG A 401 9.90 22.78 -15.79
C ARG A 401 8.82 22.26 -16.72
N ILE A 402 8.20 23.15 -17.48
CA ILE A 402 7.16 22.81 -18.44
C ILE A 402 7.37 23.49 -19.76
N CYS A 403 7.01 22.83 -20.87
CA CYS A 403 6.88 23.44 -22.17
C CYS A 403 5.52 23.10 -22.78
N TYR A 404 4.99 24.02 -23.57
CA TYR A 404 3.75 23.87 -24.30
C TYR A 404 4.00 23.77 -25.79
N TRP A 405 3.14 23.01 -26.48
CA TRP A 405 3.15 22.93 -27.93
C TRP A 405 2.67 24.25 -28.52
N ASP A 406 3.50 24.86 -29.38
CA ASP A 406 3.15 26.03 -30.15
C ASP A 406 2.73 25.56 -31.57
N LEU A 407 1.45 25.66 -31.89
CA LEU A 407 0.90 25.16 -33.15
C LEU A 407 1.46 25.90 -34.39
N PRO A 408 1.62 27.23 -34.37
CA PRO A 408 2.25 27.97 -35.47
C PRO A 408 3.70 27.57 -35.73
N GLN A 409 4.49 27.35 -34.67
CA GLN A 409 5.91 26.97 -34.80
C GLN A 409 6.11 25.46 -34.93
N GLN A 410 5.08 24.65 -34.68
CA GLN A 410 5.14 23.20 -34.60
C GLN A 410 6.29 22.69 -33.68
N ALA A 411 6.45 23.33 -32.54
CA ALA A 411 7.52 23.08 -31.59
C ALA A 411 7.05 23.22 -30.15
N PHE A 412 7.72 22.53 -29.22
CA PHE A 412 7.53 22.75 -27.77
C PHE A 412 8.34 23.96 -27.31
N ILE A 413 7.68 24.92 -26.70
CA ILE A 413 8.26 26.16 -26.18
C ILE A 413 8.29 26.13 -24.66
N TRP A 414 9.48 26.29 -24.08
CA TRP A 414 9.68 26.38 -22.64
C TRP A 414 8.95 27.58 -22.05
N GLN A 415 8.37 27.36 -20.86
CA GLN A 415 7.71 28.40 -20.08
C GLN A 415 8.62 28.76 -18.89
N ASP A 416 9.56 29.67 -19.12
CA ASP A 416 10.58 30.05 -18.11
C ASP A 416 9.95 30.74 -16.88
N ASP A 417 8.80 31.38 -17.05
CA ASP A 417 8.01 32.00 -15.98
C ASP A 417 7.33 30.98 -15.05
N LEU A 418 7.18 29.73 -15.50
CA LEU A 418 6.64 28.61 -14.73
C LEU A 418 7.73 27.71 -14.13
N TYR A 419 9.00 28.09 -14.25
CA TYR A 419 10.11 27.39 -13.61
C TYR A 419 9.98 27.50 -12.07
N ALA A 420 9.89 26.35 -11.39
CA ALA A 420 9.65 26.28 -9.95
C ALA A 420 10.71 25.42 -9.25
N PRO A 421 11.82 25.98 -8.79
CA PRO A 421 12.73 25.29 -7.88
C PRO A 421 12.14 25.23 -6.48
N PHE A 422 12.42 24.14 -5.76
CA PHE A 422 11.94 23.98 -4.38
C PHE A 422 12.98 23.36 -3.46
N TYR A 423 12.86 23.71 -2.18
CA TYR A 423 13.61 23.14 -1.07
C TYR A 423 12.66 22.83 0.06
N TYR A 424 12.75 21.59 0.58
CA TYR A 424 11.95 21.18 1.71
C TYR A 424 12.82 20.43 2.72
N ARG A 425 12.67 20.77 4.00
CA ARG A 425 13.37 20.09 5.08
C ARG A 425 12.45 19.98 6.29
N ARG A 426 12.30 18.73 6.76
CA ARG A 426 11.62 18.43 8.03
C ARG A 426 12.58 17.74 8.99
N GLN A 427 12.69 18.28 10.19
CA GLN A 427 13.43 17.66 11.28
C GLN A 427 12.46 17.36 12.42
N THR A 428 12.57 16.16 12.98
CA THR A 428 11.71 15.71 14.08
C THR A 428 12.58 15.14 15.18
N HIS A 429 12.50 15.73 16.36
CA HIS A 429 13.04 15.19 17.61
C HIS A 429 11.91 14.55 18.39
N SER A 430 12.06 13.31 18.79
CA SER A 430 10.98 12.54 19.39
C SER A 430 11.50 11.84 20.65
N GLU A 431 10.84 12.06 21.75
CA GLU A 431 11.04 11.34 22.99
C GLU A 431 9.84 10.45 23.25
N TYR A 432 10.07 9.23 23.74
CA TYR A 432 8.98 8.36 24.15
C TYR A 432 9.30 7.58 25.41
N ALA A 433 8.23 7.30 26.16
CA ALA A 433 8.23 6.38 27.28
C ALA A 433 7.08 5.39 27.12
N GLN A 434 7.36 4.11 27.32
CA GLN A 434 6.39 3.04 27.19
C GLN A 434 6.55 2.02 28.31
N VAL A 435 5.45 1.65 28.95
CA VAL A 435 5.39 0.61 29.97
C VAL A 435 4.51 -0.53 29.50
N ASN A 436 5.00 -1.76 29.66
CA ASN A 436 4.24 -2.98 29.39
C ASN A 436 4.36 -3.90 30.60
N ASP A 437 3.23 -4.47 31.05
CA ASP A 437 3.26 -5.48 32.12
C ASP A 437 2.04 -6.41 32.04
N ARG A 438 2.11 -7.51 32.76
CA ARG A 438 1.02 -8.46 32.98
C ARG A 438 0.77 -8.66 34.48
N ILE A 439 -0.47 -8.45 34.90
CA ILE A 439 -0.91 -8.61 36.27
C ILE A 439 -2.14 -9.53 36.29
N GLY A 440 -1.91 -10.80 36.63
CA GLY A 440 -2.96 -11.82 36.57
C GLY A 440 -3.54 -11.97 35.14
N PRO A 441 -4.87 -11.83 35.00
CA PRO A 441 -5.52 -11.95 33.68
C PRO A 441 -5.39 -10.70 32.81
N PHE A 442 -4.84 -9.60 33.34
CA PHE A 442 -4.69 -8.34 32.65
C PHE A 442 -3.28 -8.20 32.08
N GLN A 443 -3.21 -7.82 30.80
CA GLN A 443 -1.99 -7.36 30.16
C GLN A 443 -2.22 -5.94 29.67
N PHE A 444 -1.27 -5.03 29.92
CA PHE A 444 -1.37 -3.65 29.47
C PHE A 444 -0.07 -3.17 28.83
N ASP A 445 -0.23 -2.24 27.93
CA ASP A 445 0.84 -1.46 27.28
C ASP A 445 0.36 -0.01 27.23
N ALA A 446 1.15 0.92 27.76
CA ALA A 446 0.82 2.33 27.75
C ALA A 446 2.07 3.15 27.46
N GLY A 447 1.94 4.12 26.58
CA GLY A 447 3.05 4.96 26.17
C GLY A 447 2.63 6.38 25.79
N LEU A 448 3.60 7.27 25.89
CA LEU A 448 3.50 8.64 25.44
C LEU A 448 4.73 8.96 24.59
N ARG A 449 4.49 9.56 23.43
CA ARG A 449 5.51 10.11 22.56
C ARG A 449 5.29 11.59 22.38
N ILE A 450 6.36 12.36 22.37
CA ILE A 450 6.40 13.81 22.11
C ILE A 450 7.25 14.01 20.87
N ASP A 451 6.70 14.65 19.84
CA ASP A 451 7.42 15.05 18.63
C ASP A 451 7.60 16.58 18.62
N HIS A 452 8.85 17.05 18.52
CA HIS A 452 9.22 18.44 18.26
C HIS A 452 9.63 18.55 16.80
N LEU A 453 8.90 19.37 16.03
CA LEU A 453 9.07 19.48 14.60
C LEU A 453 9.57 20.87 14.18
N LEU A 454 10.52 20.84 13.23
CA LEU A 454 10.97 21.97 12.45
C LEU A 454 10.67 21.63 10.98
N ASP A 455 9.82 22.43 10.33
CA ASP A 455 9.31 22.21 8.99
C ASP A 455 9.59 23.45 8.15
N ASP A 456 10.58 23.38 7.27
CA ASP A 456 11.05 24.49 6.45
C ASP A 456 10.79 24.15 4.97
N MET A 457 10.10 25.05 4.28
CA MET A 457 9.81 24.95 2.85
C MET A 457 10.13 26.29 2.19
N ASP A 458 10.94 26.26 1.15
CA ASP A 458 11.30 27.42 0.35
C ASP A 458 10.97 27.15 -1.12
N LEU A 459 10.08 27.95 -1.66
CA LEU A 459 9.72 28.04 -3.07
C LEU A 459 10.10 29.45 -3.54
N PRO A 460 11.35 29.68 -3.97
CA PRO A 460 11.90 31.04 -4.14
C PRO A 460 11.10 31.97 -5.02
N THR A 461 10.37 31.43 -6.00
CA THR A 461 9.54 32.19 -6.94
C THR A 461 8.09 32.41 -6.45
N ILE A 462 7.67 31.71 -5.40
CA ILE A 462 6.25 31.67 -5.00
C ILE A 462 6.07 32.01 -3.53
N THR A 463 6.65 31.24 -2.58
CA THR A 463 6.44 31.40 -1.13
C THR A 463 7.50 30.67 -0.31
N SER A 464 7.71 31.09 0.93
CA SER A 464 8.50 30.39 1.93
C SER A 464 7.69 30.20 3.20
N ARG A 465 7.86 29.05 3.85
CA ARG A 465 7.12 28.69 5.06
C ARG A 465 8.05 28.01 6.07
N HIS A 466 8.03 28.52 7.31
CA HIS A 466 8.78 27.96 8.42
C HIS A 466 7.84 27.70 9.59
N LYS A 467 7.63 26.40 9.93
CA LYS A 467 6.77 26.01 11.06
C LYS A 467 7.58 25.30 12.13
N ARG A 468 7.30 25.63 13.40
CA ARG A 468 7.85 24.94 14.57
C ARG A 468 6.72 24.62 15.53
N TYR A 469 6.58 23.35 15.89
CA TYR A 469 5.47 22.93 16.75
C TYR A 469 5.81 21.64 17.49
N THR A 470 5.08 21.41 18.58
CA THR A 470 5.22 20.23 19.44
C THR A 470 3.90 19.50 19.52
N GLU A 471 3.96 18.17 19.36
CA GLU A 471 2.78 17.31 19.33
C GLU A 471 2.92 16.13 20.29
N LEU A 472 1.79 15.73 20.91
CA LEU A 472 1.70 14.63 21.86
C LEU A 472 0.95 13.44 21.26
N TYR A 473 1.50 12.23 21.40
CA TYR A 473 0.95 11.00 20.86
C TYR A 473 0.83 9.92 21.91
N PRO A 474 -0.26 9.92 22.69
CA PRO A 474 -0.55 8.85 23.63
C PRO A 474 -1.00 7.57 22.91
N SER A 475 -0.62 6.41 23.47
CA SER A 475 -1.11 5.09 23.09
C SER A 475 -1.37 4.24 24.34
N ALA A 476 -2.39 3.39 24.28
CA ALA A 476 -2.71 2.49 25.38
C ALA A 476 -3.40 1.22 24.88
N HIS A 477 -3.04 0.08 25.43
CA HIS A 477 -3.68 -1.21 25.19
C HIS A 477 -3.94 -1.90 26.52
N LEU A 478 -5.08 -2.54 26.65
CA LEU A 478 -5.45 -3.35 27.80
C LEU A 478 -6.09 -4.64 27.29
N ALA A 479 -5.52 -5.78 27.65
CA ALA A 479 -6.15 -7.07 27.39
C ALA A 479 -6.58 -7.71 28.71
N TYR A 480 -7.74 -8.35 28.67
CA TYR A 480 -8.27 -9.19 29.74
C TYR A 480 -8.56 -10.58 29.17
N THR A 481 -7.87 -11.60 29.71
CA THR A 481 -7.94 -12.97 29.18
C THR A 481 -8.52 -13.90 30.26
N THR A 482 -9.53 -14.69 29.87
CA THR A 482 -10.09 -15.75 30.68
C THR A 482 -10.38 -16.98 29.83
N ASP A 483 -10.30 -18.16 30.38
CA ASP A 483 -10.57 -19.44 29.72
C ASP A 483 -12.02 -19.52 29.21
N LYS A 484 -12.97 -19.03 30.03
CA LYS A 484 -14.40 -19.12 29.73
C LYS A 484 -14.88 -18.10 28.70
N ALA A 485 -14.43 -16.84 28.82
CA ALA A 485 -14.92 -15.74 27.98
C ALA A 485 -14.01 -15.41 26.79
N GLY A 486 -12.77 -15.93 26.78
CA GLY A 486 -11.77 -15.59 25.78
C GLY A 486 -10.99 -14.32 26.15
N THR A 487 -10.46 -13.61 25.15
CA THR A 487 -9.65 -12.40 25.32
C THR A 487 -10.41 -11.18 24.84
N PHE A 488 -10.49 -10.15 25.66
CA PHE A 488 -10.94 -8.80 25.31
C PHE A 488 -9.72 -7.90 25.24
N THR A 489 -9.62 -7.09 24.19
CA THR A 489 -8.51 -6.13 24.02
C THR A 489 -9.09 -4.77 23.70
N LEU A 490 -8.74 -3.77 24.51
CA LEU A 490 -9.03 -2.36 24.25
C LEU A 490 -7.75 -1.69 23.80
N GLY A 491 -7.79 -1.00 22.68
CA GLY A 491 -6.67 -0.24 22.13
C GLY A 491 -7.04 1.21 21.86
N TYR A 492 -6.12 2.12 22.07
CA TYR A 492 -6.20 3.53 21.73
C TYR A 492 -4.86 4.03 21.21
N SER A 493 -4.88 4.84 20.15
CA SER A 493 -3.72 5.63 19.72
C SER A 493 -4.13 6.94 19.07
N ARG A 494 -3.31 7.98 19.25
CA ARG A 494 -3.35 9.20 18.46
C ARG A 494 -2.23 9.15 17.43
N ARG A 495 -2.53 9.53 16.18
CA ARG A 495 -1.60 9.55 15.05
C ARG A 495 -1.79 10.81 14.22
N THR A 496 -0.92 10.99 13.23
CA THR A 496 -0.97 12.12 12.30
C THR A 496 -0.72 11.66 10.88
N ASN A 497 -1.23 12.43 9.91
CA ASN A 497 -0.84 12.35 8.51
C ASN A 497 -0.38 13.74 8.09
N ARG A 498 0.93 13.89 7.87
CA ARG A 498 1.56 15.15 7.50
C ARG A 498 1.64 15.26 5.98
N PRO A 499 1.23 16.38 5.37
CA PRO A 499 1.38 16.56 3.94
C PRO A 499 2.86 16.39 3.53
N GLY A 500 3.10 15.60 2.47
CA GLY A 500 4.39 15.57 1.78
C GLY A 500 4.54 16.81 0.88
N ILE A 501 5.76 17.07 0.41
CA ILE A 501 6.08 18.27 -0.38
C ILE A 501 5.17 18.38 -1.62
N TRP A 502 4.96 17.32 -2.36
CA TRP A 502 4.12 17.30 -3.57
C TRP A 502 2.65 17.76 -3.34
N LYS A 503 2.14 17.67 -2.07
CA LYS A 503 0.84 18.22 -1.69
C LYS A 503 0.91 19.71 -1.38
N LEU A 504 2.11 20.23 -1.10
CA LEU A 504 2.34 21.62 -0.69
C LEU A 504 2.71 22.53 -1.86
N GLU A 505 3.17 21.97 -2.98
CA GLU A 505 3.68 22.70 -4.15
C GLU A 505 2.57 23.42 -4.90
N PRO A 506 2.58 24.77 -4.94
CA PRO A 506 1.51 25.56 -5.53
C PRO A 506 1.72 25.82 -7.04
N TYR A 507 2.28 24.86 -7.77
CA TYR A 507 2.34 24.91 -9.22
C TYR A 507 1.46 23.83 -9.86
N ILE A 508 1.02 24.09 -11.10
CA ILE A 508 0.10 23.20 -11.80
C ILE A 508 0.87 22.09 -12.49
N THR A 509 0.51 20.85 -12.13
CA THR A 509 0.94 19.64 -12.81
C THR A 509 -0.22 18.99 -13.58
N TYR A 510 0.07 18.00 -14.41
CA TYR A 510 -0.90 17.36 -15.29
C TYR A 510 -1.05 15.88 -14.96
N GLU A 511 -2.26 15.42 -14.68
CA GLU A 511 -2.57 14.00 -14.61
C GLU A 511 -2.85 13.46 -16.01
N ASP A 512 -3.63 14.20 -16.78
CA ASP A 512 -3.89 14.04 -18.20
C ASP A 512 -4.19 15.43 -18.80
N TYR A 513 -4.42 15.50 -20.12
CA TYR A 513 -4.68 16.77 -20.80
C TYR A 513 -5.87 17.54 -20.20
N HIS A 514 -6.93 16.83 -19.80
CA HIS A 514 -8.16 17.42 -19.26
C HIS A 514 -8.19 17.50 -17.72
N THR A 515 -7.10 17.09 -17.03
CA THR A 515 -7.03 17.06 -15.58
C THR A 515 -5.71 17.64 -15.08
N ARG A 516 -5.79 18.75 -14.39
CA ARG A 516 -4.66 19.44 -13.74
C ARG A 516 -4.72 19.26 -12.23
N ILE A 517 -3.58 19.32 -11.59
CA ILE A 517 -3.43 19.19 -10.12
C ILE A 517 -2.64 20.39 -9.62
N ILE A 518 -3.03 20.92 -8.46
CA ILE A 518 -2.29 21.95 -7.73
C ILE A 518 -2.24 21.61 -6.24
N GLY A 519 -1.04 21.66 -5.66
CA GLY A 519 -0.85 21.54 -4.22
C GLY A 519 -1.21 22.84 -3.49
N ASN A 520 -1.10 22.80 -2.16
CA ASN A 520 -1.45 23.94 -1.31
C ASN A 520 -0.43 24.07 -0.16
N PRO A 521 0.38 25.15 -0.14
CA PRO A 521 1.39 25.38 0.90
C PRO A 521 0.79 25.62 2.30
N ASP A 522 -0.50 25.95 2.39
CA ASP A 522 -1.18 26.22 3.65
C ASP A 522 -1.78 24.98 4.32
N LEU A 523 -1.58 23.80 3.74
CA LEU A 523 -2.07 22.55 4.32
C LEU A 523 -1.57 22.36 5.76
N GLU A 524 -2.49 21.93 6.60
CA GLU A 524 -2.22 21.49 7.96
C GLU A 524 -2.19 19.97 8.07
N SER A 525 -1.51 19.49 9.10
CA SER A 525 -1.48 18.06 9.42
C SER A 525 -2.88 17.57 9.78
N GLU A 526 -3.18 16.37 9.35
CA GLU A 526 -4.36 15.62 9.74
C GLU A 526 -4.08 14.86 11.03
N TYR A 527 -5.00 14.88 12.00
CA TYR A 527 -4.90 14.12 13.25
C TYR A 527 -5.96 13.03 13.33
N ILE A 528 -5.50 11.85 13.77
CA ILE A 528 -6.31 10.66 13.82
C ILE A 528 -6.32 10.09 15.24
N HIS A 529 -7.52 9.94 15.82
CA HIS A 529 -7.75 9.22 17.06
C HIS A 529 -8.42 7.90 16.75
N SER A 530 -7.77 6.79 17.09
CA SER A 530 -8.28 5.43 16.87
C SER A 530 -8.56 4.76 18.20
N MET A 531 -9.75 4.15 18.31
CA MET A 531 -10.17 3.34 19.44
C MET A 531 -10.71 2.01 18.92
N GLU A 532 -10.32 0.90 19.57
CA GLU A 532 -10.73 -0.45 19.17
C GLU A 532 -11.04 -1.28 20.42
N LEU A 533 -12.16 -2.01 20.40
CA LEU A 533 -12.47 -3.04 21.36
C LEU A 533 -12.65 -4.35 20.61
N SER A 534 -11.76 -5.29 20.84
CA SER A 534 -11.77 -6.61 20.21
C SER A 534 -12.12 -7.68 21.23
N TRP A 535 -12.95 -8.63 20.81
CA TRP A 535 -13.18 -9.88 21.53
C TRP A 535 -12.76 -11.05 20.65
N ARG A 536 -12.02 -12.01 21.24
CA ARG A 536 -11.54 -13.19 20.56
C ARG A 536 -11.75 -14.42 21.41
N LYS A 537 -12.28 -15.48 20.79
CA LYS A 537 -12.46 -16.76 21.47
C LYS A 537 -12.31 -17.94 20.51
N MET A 538 -11.75 -19.02 21.04
CA MET A 538 -11.71 -20.32 20.38
C MET A 538 -12.93 -21.16 20.78
N PHE A 539 -13.63 -21.74 19.80
CA PHE A 539 -14.70 -22.70 19.96
C PHE A 539 -14.29 -24.00 19.25
N GLY A 540 -13.62 -24.89 19.95
CA GLY A 540 -13.00 -26.06 19.33
C GLY A 540 -11.96 -25.65 18.27
N GLN A 541 -12.24 -25.97 16.99
CA GLN A 541 -11.36 -25.61 15.86
C GLN A 541 -11.76 -24.28 15.18
N THR A 542 -12.74 -23.57 15.74
CA THR A 542 -13.25 -22.31 15.20
C THR A 542 -12.75 -21.14 16.06
N GLN A 543 -12.01 -20.22 15.47
CA GLN A 543 -11.66 -18.93 16.07
C GLN A 543 -12.65 -17.87 15.59
N VAL A 544 -13.22 -17.15 16.54
CA VAL A 544 -14.05 -15.96 16.27
C VAL A 544 -13.37 -14.74 16.85
N THR A 545 -13.28 -13.69 16.06
CA THR A 545 -12.82 -12.36 16.48
C THR A 545 -13.85 -11.34 16.07
N ALA A 546 -14.32 -10.52 17.00
CA ALA A 546 -15.21 -9.39 16.76
C ALA A 546 -14.53 -8.11 17.25
N THR A 547 -14.44 -7.09 16.40
CA THR A 547 -13.82 -5.81 16.74
C THR A 547 -14.77 -4.68 16.45
N VAL A 548 -15.10 -3.89 17.47
CA VAL A 548 -15.78 -2.60 17.32
C VAL A 548 -14.71 -1.51 17.34
N TYR A 549 -14.74 -0.63 16.37
CA TYR A 549 -13.76 0.44 16.27
C TYR A 549 -14.41 1.80 16.00
N ALA A 550 -13.74 2.85 16.44
CA ALA A 550 -14.09 4.24 16.14
C ALA A 550 -12.82 5.02 15.81
N ARG A 551 -12.86 5.72 14.68
CA ARG A 551 -11.75 6.57 14.22
C ARG A 551 -12.29 7.98 13.95
N ARG A 552 -11.65 8.98 14.57
CA ARG A 552 -11.90 10.40 14.33
C ARG A 552 -10.75 10.99 13.57
N ARG A 553 -11.04 11.62 12.43
CA ARG A 553 -10.09 12.38 11.61
C ARG A 553 -10.43 13.86 11.68
N THR A 554 -9.44 14.70 11.93
CA THR A 554 -9.57 16.16 11.93
C THR A 554 -8.58 16.76 10.95
N GLY A 555 -9.01 17.78 10.20
CA GLY A 555 -8.19 18.38 9.15
C GLY A 555 -7.97 17.46 7.97
N VAL A 556 -8.96 16.62 7.59
CA VAL A 556 -8.85 15.65 6.49
C VAL A 556 -8.36 16.33 5.23
N VAL A 557 -7.22 15.87 4.70
CA VAL A 557 -6.64 16.33 3.44
C VAL A 557 -7.23 15.52 2.31
N ASP A 558 -7.84 16.19 1.34
CA ASP A 558 -8.47 15.54 0.19
C ASP A 558 -8.41 16.45 -1.05
N TYR A 559 -8.64 15.84 -2.21
CA TYR A 559 -8.75 16.54 -3.48
C TYR A 559 -10.15 17.09 -3.68
N VAL A 560 -10.21 18.31 -4.14
CA VAL A 560 -11.45 18.95 -4.60
C VAL A 560 -11.32 19.27 -6.06
N ARG A 561 -12.07 18.55 -6.87
CA ARG A 561 -12.13 18.73 -8.31
C ARG A 561 -13.13 19.83 -8.66
N ARG A 562 -12.71 20.78 -9.49
CA ARG A 562 -13.54 21.88 -9.98
C ARG A 562 -13.33 22.07 -11.48
N ALA A 563 -14.30 22.67 -12.15
CA ALA A 563 -14.10 23.18 -13.51
C ALA A 563 -13.03 24.28 -13.48
N TYR A 564 -12.06 24.22 -14.38
CA TYR A 564 -10.93 25.14 -14.47
C TYR A 564 -10.99 25.93 -15.78
N ASP A 565 -11.17 25.23 -16.86
CA ASP A 565 -11.33 25.77 -18.20
C ASP A 565 -12.37 24.93 -18.97
N VAL A 566 -12.66 25.31 -20.20
CA VAL A 566 -13.58 24.56 -21.09
C VAL A 566 -13.08 23.11 -21.24
N GLY A 567 -13.86 22.16 -20.72
CA GLY A 567 -13.49 20.74 -20.73
C GLY A 567 -12.35 20.32 -19.77
N VAL A 568 -11.69 21.26 -19.09
CA VAL A 568 -10.56 21.02 -18.21
C VAL A 568 -10.96 21.14 -16.73
N THR A 569 -10.47 20.21 -15.91
CA THR A 569 -10.67 20.22 -14.45
C THR A 569 -9.38 20.49 -13.70
N LEU A 570 -9.49 21.10 -12.53
CA LEU A 570 -8.39 21.31 -11.59
C LEU A 570 -8.69 20.59 -10.27
N ASP A 571 -7.81 19.69 -9.88
CA ASP A 571 -7.79 19.05 -8.58
C ASP A 571 -6.94 19.89 -7.63
N SER A 572 -7.58 20.53 -6.65
CA SER A 572 -6.91 21.30 -5.59
C SER A 572 -6.83 20.47 -4.32
N ILE A 573 -5.69 20.47 -3.65
CA ILE A 573 -5.49 19.74 -2.39
C ILE A 573 -5.80 20.67 -1.24
N ILE A 574 -6.71 20.27 -0.35
CA ILE A 574 -7.19 21.11 0.74
C ILE A 574 -7.44 20.32 2.03
N ASN A 575 -7.52 21.00 3.17
CA ASN A 575 -8.11 20.45 4.40
C ASN A 575 -9.64 20.49 4.30
N ALA A 576 -10.23 19.46 3.69
CA ALA A 576 -11.63 19.43 3.28
C ALA A 576 -12.65 19.40 4.44
N GLY A 577 -12.24 18.88 5.62
CA GLY A 577 -13.18 18.80 6.76
C GLY A 577 -12.75 17.87 7.88
N ASN A 578 -13.75 17.33 8.60
CA ASN A 578 -13.53 16.36 9.68
C ASN A 578 -14.41 15.15 9.47
N GLY A 579 -13.92 13.97 9.86
CA GLY A 579 -14.64 12.71 9.68
C GLY A 579 -14.67 11.83 10.93
N TRP A 580 -15.69 10.98 10.99
CA TRP A 580 -15.77 9.84 11.87
C TRP A 580 -16.01 8.58 11.06
N ARG A 581 -15.28 7.51 11.39
CA ARG A 581 -15.59 6.17 10.92
C ARG A 581 -15.80 5.27 12.14
N LYS A 582 -16.96 4.62 12.23
CA LYS A 582 -17.30 3.68 13.30
C LYS A 582 -17.69 2.36 12.64
N GLY A 583 -17.13 1.26 13.08
CA GLY A 583 -17.38 -0.02 12.42
C GLY A 583 -17.36 -1.20 13.35
N LEU A 584 -17.88 -2.30 12.80
CA LEU A 584 -17.85 -3.64 13.36
C LEU A 584 -17.16 -4.54 12.34
N GLU A 585 -16.06 -5.15 12.76
CA GLU A 585 -15.38 -6.19 12.00
C GLU A 585 -15.61 -7.54 12.66
N LEU A 586 -16.02 -8.53 11.88
CA LEU A 586 -16.20 -9.91 12.32
C LEU A 586 -15.30 -10.81 11.48
N GLN A 587 -14.50 -11.64 12.14
CA GLN A 587 -13.67 -12.63 11.48
C GLN A 587 -13.88 -14.00 12.10
N VAL A 588 -14.07 -15.00 11.25
CA VAL A 588 -14.22 -16.40 11.62
C VAL A 588 -13.20 -17.22 10.84
N THR A 589 -12.35 -17.96 11.55
CA THR A 589 -11.47 -18.96 10.97
C THR A 589 -11.82 -20.31 11.53
N THR A 590 -12.15 -21.28 10.67
CA THR A 590 -12.57 -22.61 11.08
C THR A 590 -11.95 -23.70 10.20
N LYS A 591 -11.83 -24.90 10.74
CA LYS A 591 -11.43 -26.11 10.03
C LYS A 591 -12.56 -27.12 10.10
N PRO A 592 -13.57 -27.03 9.21
CA PRO A 592 -14.69 -27.96 9.23
C PRO A 592 -14.28 -29.41 9.03
N THR A 593 -13.18 -29.60 8.28
CA THR A 593 -12.54 -30.91 8.08
C THR A 593 -11.01 -30.78 8.12
N ARG A 594 -10.27 -31.89 8.15
CA ARG A 594 -8.79 -31.88 8.12
C ARG A 594 -8.19 -31.35 6.83
N TRP A 595 -8.96 -31.38 5.74
CA TRP A 595 -8.52 -30.96 4.40
C TRP A 595 -9.08 -29.60 3.97
N TRP A 596 -10.03 -29.01 4.74
CA TRP A 596 -10.65 -27.73 4.43
C TRP A 596 -10.51 -26.74 5.59
N GLN A 597 -9.99 -25.56 5.29
CA GLN A 597 -9.96 -24.40 6.20
C GLN A 597 -10.69 -23.25 5.54
N LEU A 598 -11.63 -22.66 6.24
CA LEU A 598 -12.38 -21.46 5.85
C LEU A 598 -11.95 -20.29 6.74
N THR A 599 -11.65 -19.15 6.15
CA THR A 599 -11.56 -17.85 6.82
C THR A 599 -12.58 -16.94 6.16
N ALA A 600 -13.53 -16.42 6.92
CA ALA A 600 -14.48 -15.42 6.49
C ALA A 600 -14.31 -14.16 7.34
N ASN A 601 -14.42 -13.00 6.73
CA ASN A 601 -14.36 -11.71 7.40
C ASN A 601 -15.36 -10.75 6.78
N GLY A 602 -15.94 -9.90 7.62
CA GLY A 602 -16.82 -8.82 7.20
C GLY A 602 -16.50 -7.56 8.00
N ASP A 603 -16.49 -6.43 7.36
CA ASP A 603 -16.46 -5.09 7.96
C ASP A 603 -17.73 -4.35 7.56
N LEU A 604 -18.40 -3.76 8.52
CA LEU A 604 -19.52 -2.85 8.33
C LEU A 604 -19.21 -1.56 9.06
N SER A 605 -19.12 -0.46 8.34
CA SER A 605 -18.74 0.83 8.93
C SER A 605 -19.70 1.97 8.53
N LEU A 606 -19.96 2.82 9.50
CA LEU A 606 -20.66 4.09 9.35
C LEU A 606 -19.65 5.19 9.16
N HIS A 607 -19.76 5.91 8.07
CA HIS A 607 -18.90 7.02 7.72
C HIS A 607 -19.68 8.32 7.81
N ASN A 608 -19.17 9.27 8.59
CA ASN A 608 -19.72 10.61 8.72
C ASN A 608 -18.62 11.62 8.47
N PHE A 609 -18.74 12.37 7.38
CA PHE A 609 -17.83 13.43 7.00
C PHE A 609 -18.57 14.77 7.04
N ARG A 610 -18.00 15.74 7.75
CA ARG A 610 -18.48 17.12 7.81
C ARG A 610 -17.53 18.00 7.02
N ALA A 611 -17.99 18.44 5.87
CA ALA A 611 -17.26 19.37 5.03
C ALA A 611 -17.07 20.73 5.70
N LYS A 612 -15.91 21.33 5.53
CA LYS A 612 -15.58 22.69 5.94
C LYS A 612 -15.27 23.59 4.76
N TYR A 613 -15.07 23.01 3.60
CA TYR A 613 -14.71 23.72 2.38
C TYR A 613 -15.88 23.72 1.40
N GLU A 614 -16.07 24.85 0.72
CA GLU A 614 -17.07 25.01 -0.34
C GLU A 614 -16.73 24.08 -1.52
N GLY A 615 -17.73 23.38 -2.07
CA GLY A 615 -17.55 22.36 -3.09
C GLY A 615 -17.36 20.92 -2.56
N CYS A 616 -17.17 20.75 -1.25
CA CYS A 616 -17.23 19.44 -0.60
C CYS A 616 -18.62 19.17 -0.03
N ILE A 617 -19.04 17.91 -0.08
CA ILE A 617 -20.35 17.48 0.43
C ILE A 617 -20.19 16.80 1.79
N SER A 618 -20.94 17.25 2.79
CA SER A 618 -21.05 16.50 4.04
C SER A 618 -21.80 15.20 3.80
N THR A 619 -21.17 14.07 4.13
CA THR A 619 -21.74 12.74 3.84
C THR A 619 -22.02 11.96 5.11
N HIS A 620 -23.09 11.17 5.05
CA HIS A 620 -23.41 10.17 6.05
C HIS A 620 -23.77 8.88 5.32
N ASN A 621 -22.92 7.87 5.43
CA ASN A 621 -23.10 6.65 4.67
C ASN A 621 -22.64 5.40 5.43
N THR A 622 -23.08 4.26 4.94
CA THR A 622 -22.69 2.94 5.42
C THR A 622 -21.90 2.25 4.32
N THR A 623 -20.75 1.70 4.67
CA THR A 623 -19.93 0.89 3.76
C THR A 623 -19.68 -0.47 4.38
N GLY A 624 -19.56 -1.49 3.53
CA GLY A 624 -19.28 -2.85 3.97
C GLY A 624 -18.34 -3.57 3.02
N THR A 625 -17.49 -4.43 3.58
CA THR A 625 -16.69 -5.39 2.84
C THR A 625 -16.94 -6.78 3.37
N LEU A 626 -16.88 -7.78 2.49
CA LEU A 626 -16.95 -9.18 2.85
C LEU A 626 -15.88 -9.94 2.07
N GLY A 627 -15.07 -10.71 2.78
CA GLY A 627 -14.08 -11.57 2.18
C GLY A 627 -14.22 -12.99 2.72
N TRP A 628 -13.99 -13.99 1.88
CA TRP A 628 -13.91 -15.37 2.32
C TRP A 628 -12.82 -16.11 1.54
N ILE A 629 -12.10 -16.95 2.24
CA ILE A 629 -10.96 -17.66 1.73
C ILE A 629 -11.12 -19.12 2.09
N ASN A 630 -11.18 -19.97 1.08
CA ASN A 630 -11.24 -21.43 1.24
C ASN A 630 -9.90 -22.04 0.85
N ASN A 631 -9.25 -22.70 1.79
CA ASN A 631 -8.05 -23.46 1.56
C ASN A 631 -8.39 -24.96 1.60
N PHE A 632 -8.11 -25.66 0.51
CA PHE A 632 -8.32 -27.10 0.38
C PHE A 632 -6.98 -27.80 0.24
N ARG A 633 -6.70 -28.75 1.14
CA ARG A 633 -5.54 -29.62 1.07
C ARG A 633 -5.96 -30.92 0.38
N LEU A 634 -5.82 -30.96 -0.94
CA LEU A 634 -6.27 -32.10 -1.76
C LEU A 634 -5.39 -33.34 -1.55
N ALA A 635 -4.08 -33.11 -1.34
CA ALA A 635 -3.10 -34.15 -1.04
C ALA A 635 -2.00 -33.63 -0.12
N LYS A 636 -1.05 -34.48 0.29
CA LYS A 636 0.09 -34.06 1.14
C LYS A 636 0.87 -32.89 0.54
N ASN A 637 1.01 -32.85 -0.78
CA ASN A 637 1.83 -31.89 -1.51
C ASN A 637 1.00 -30.95 -2.43
N THR A 638 -0.34 -31.07 -2.42
CA THR A 638 -1.24 -30.32 -3.31
C THR A 638 -2.24 -29.52 -2.50
N ALA A 639 -2.32 -28.24 -2.76
CA ALA A 639 -3.27 -27.33 -2.14
C ALA A 639 -3.99 -26.49 -3.18
N LEU A 640 -5.27 -26.19 -2.94
CA LEU A 640 -6.11 -25.30 -3.73
C LEU A 640 -6.65 -24.21 -2.81
N GLN A 641 -6.75 -23.00 -3.30
CA GLN A 641 -7.39 -21.86 -2.61
C GLN A 641 -8.42 -21.22 -3.54
N PHE A 642 -9.58 -20.89 -2.99
CA PHE A 642 -10.63 -20.13 -3.67
C PHE A 642 -11.07 -19.00 -2.78
N ASP A 643 -10.90 -17.77 -3.26
CA ASP A 643 -11.17 -16.54 -2.54
C ASP A 643 -12.30 -15.77 -3.22
N GLY A 644 -13.12 -15.10 -2.42
CA GLY A 644 -14.13 -14.16 -2.90
C GLY A 644 -14.07 -12.88 -2.07
N HIS A 645 -14.24 -11.76 -2.75
CA HIS A 645 -14.18 -10.42 -2.17
C HIS A 645 -15.35 -9.58 -2.66
N PHE A 646 -16.06 -8.97 -1.73
CA PHE A 646 -17.13 -8.02 -2.00
C PHE A 646 -16.85 -6.70 -1.33
N VAL A 647 -17.03 -5.61 -2.07
CA VAL A 647 -16.93 -4.23 -1.58
C VAL A 647 -18.26 -3.55 -1.90
N SER A 648 -18.90 -2.94 -0.90
CA SER A 648 -20.12 -2.18 -1.12
C SER A 648 -19.84 -0.82 -1.74
N ARG A 649 -20.88 -0.17 -2.25
CA ARG A 649 -20.82 1.24 -2.65
C ARG A 649 -20.30 2.09 -1.48
N HIS A 650 -19.43 3.06 -1.77
CA HIS A 650 -18.97 4.05 -0.80
C HIS A 650 -19.06 5.46 -1.37
N HIS A 651 -19.15 6.45 -0.48
CA HIS A 651 -19.23 7.85 -0.86
C HIS A 651 -17.88 8.53 -0.67
N LEU A 652 -17.57 9.40 -1.59
CA LEU A 652 -16.42 10.30 -1.59
C LEU A 652 -16.84 11.68 -1.06
N THR A 653 -15.89 12.58 -0.89
CA THR A 653 -16.15 13.99 -0.58
C THR A 653 -16.94 14.72 -1.67
N GLN A 654 -16.88 14.22 -2.91
CA GLN A 654 -17.58 14.77 -4.08
C GLN A 654 -18.21 13.65 -4.92
N GLY A 655 -19.03 12.78 -4.34
CA GLY A 655 -19.74 11.75 -5.12
C GLY A 655 -19.68 10.35 -4.50
N TRP A 656 -19.52 9.33 -5.34
CA TRP A 656 -19.54 7.94 -4.90
C TRP A 656 -18.79 7.01 -5.85
N GLU A 657 -18.39 5.85 -5.34
CA GLU A 657 -17.90 4.70 -6.09
C GLU A 657 -18.82 3.50 -5.88
N ARG A 658 -19.13 2.79 -6.98
CA ARG A 658 -19.98 1.60 -6.97
C ARG A 658 -19.25 0.43 -6.33
N GLY A 659 -19.97 -0.40 -5.59
CA GLY A 659 -19.47 -1.67 -5.09
C GLY A 659 -19.19 -2.68 -6.21
N TYR A 660 -18.30 -3.63 -5.93
CA TYR A 660 -17.90 -4.68 -6.86
C TYR A 660 -17.61 -6.00 -6.12
N VAL A 661 -17.51 -7.07 -6.88
CA VAL A 661 -17.15 -8.40 -6.39
C VAL A 661 -16.12 -9.01 -7.33
N TYR A 662 -15.19 -9.77 -6.79
CA TYR A 662 -14.25 -10.57 -7.59
C TYR A 662 -13.86 -11.87 -6.88
N PHE A 663 -13.34 -12.83 -7.67
CA PHE A 663 -13.00 -14.16 -7.21
C PHE A 663 -11.65 -14.58 -7.75
N ASP A 664 -10.80 -15.11 -6.88
CA ASP A 664 -9.47 -15.60 -7.22
C ASP A 664 -9.39 -17.11 -6.98
N LEU A 665 -8.64 -17.81 -7.82
CA LEU A 665 -8.35 -19.24 -7.70
C LEU A 665 -6.84 -19.46 -7.74
N ALA A 666 -6.32 -20.25 -6.79
CA ALA A 666 -4.92 -20.61 -6.77
C ALA A 666 -4.71 -22.10 -6.53
N ALA A 667 -3.71 -22.67 -7.16
CA ALA A 667 -3.26 -24.04 -6.95
C ALA A 667 -1.76 -24.06 -6.67
N ARG A 668 -1.32 -24.90 -5.72
CA ARG A 668 0.07 -25.12 -5.39
C ARG A 668 0.39 -26.59 -5.39
N GLN A 669 1.50 -26.93 -6.06
CA GLN A 669 2.12 -28.26 -6.04
C GLN A 669 3.52 -28.16 -5.48
N SER A 670 3.80 -28.92 -4.42
CA SER A 670 5.15 -29.06 -3.85
C SER A 670 5.79 -30.37 -4.36
N LEU A 671 7.01 -30.26 -4.85
CA LEU A 671 7.79 -31.38 -5.43
C LEU A 671 9.15 -31.44 -4.71
N MET A 672 9.91 -32.55 -4.96
CA MET A 672 11.26 -32.74 -4.41
C MET A 672 11.31 -32.53 -2.88
N GLN A 673 10.37 -33.11 -2.15
CA GLN A 673 10.25 -32.95 -0.68
C GLN A 673 10.10 -31.50 -0.23
N GLY A 674 9.40 -30.66 -1.05
CA GLY A 674 9.16 -29.26 -0.76
C GLY A 674 10.25 -28.30 -1.24
N LYS A 675 11.34 -28.78 -1.84
CA LYS A 675 12.39 -27.92 -2.41
C LYS A 675 11.93 -27.15 -3.64
N LEU A 676 11.08 -27.76 -4.46
CA LEU A 676 10.47 -27.13 -5.63
C LEU A 676 8.98 -26.91 -5.38
N GLN A 677 8.50 -25.69 -5.58
CA GLN A 677 7.09 -25.33 -5.49
C GLN A 677 6.65 -24.72 -6.82
N LEU A 678 5.58 -25.25 -7.37
CA LEU A 678 4.88 -24.70 -8.53
C LEU A 678 3.57 -24.08 -8.07
N GLY A 679 3.30 -22.86 -8.51
CA GLY A 679 2.07 -22.12 -8.22
C GLY A 679 1.39 -21.68 -9.50
N LEU A 680 0.07 -21.77 -9.52
CA LEU A 680 -0.79 -21.23 -10.56
C LEU A 680 -1.86 -20.40 -9.88
N VAL A 681 -2.00 -19.13 -10.27
CA VAL A 681 -3.01 -18.22 -9.73
C VAL A 681 -3.79 -17.62 -10.89
N ALA A 682 -5.09 -17.58 -10.77
CA ALA A 682 -5.99 -16.87 -11.69
C ALA A 682 -6.77 -15.82 -10.91
N HIS A 683 -6.54 -14.56 -11.23
CA HIS A 683 -7.22 -13.42 -10.62
C HIS A 683 -8.50 -13.08 -11.37
N ASP A 684 -9.54 -12.75 -10.60
CA ASP A 684 -10.89 -12.38 -11.08
C ASP A 684 -11.41 -13.31 -12.19
N ILE A 685 -11.47 -14.62 -11.85
CA ILE A 685 -11.80 -15.69 -12.81
C ILE A 685 -13.15 -15.50 -13.52
N PHE A 686 -14.07 -14.73 -12.95
CA PHE A 686 -15.38 -14.43 -13.52
C PHE A 686 -15.46 -13.06 -14.19
N HIS A 687 -14.36 -12.27 -14.21
CA HIS A 687 -14.29 -10.96 -14.82
C HIS A 687 -15.33 -9.97 -14.29
N THR A 688 -15.50 -9.96 -12.97
CA THR A 688 -16.54 -9.21 -12.27
C THR A 688 -16.04 -7.93 -11.60
N ALA A 689 -14.74 -7.71 -11.48
CA ALA A 689 -14.15 -6.46 -10.99
C ALA A 689 -14.39 -5.34 -12.02
N ARG A 690 -15.37 -4.49 -11.76
CA ARG A 690 -15.73 -3.33 -12.57
C ARG A 690 -15.86 -2.12 -11.66
N TYR A 691 -15.02 -1.14 -11.90
CA TYR A 691 -15.02 0.09 -11.14
C TYR A 691 -15.89 1.14 -11.84
N HIS A 692 -16.73 1.79 -11.10
CA HIS A 692 -17.60 2.84 -11.59
C HIS A 692 -17.72 3.92 -10.52
N SER A 693 -17.37 5.14 -10.86
CA SER A 693 -17.40 6.29 -9.95
C SER A 693 -18.13 7.47 -10.57
N LEU A 694 -18.81 8.23 -9.73
CA LEU A 694 -19.37 9.53 -10.06
C LEU A 694 -18.75 10.58 -9.13
N ARG A 695 -18.21 11.64 -9.69
CA ARG A 695 -17.78 12.85 -8.97
C ARG A 695 -18.59 14.04 -9.42
N THR A 696 -19.09 14.82 -8.46
CA THR A 696 -19.94 15.99 -8.74
C THR A 696 -19.52 17.18 -7.90
N SER A 697 -19.55 18.37 -8.52
CA SER A 697 -19.50 19.66 -7.86
C SER A 697 -20.49 20.60 -8.53
N MET A 698 -20.50 21.89 -8.16
CA MET A 698 -21.48 22.87 -8.68
C MET A 698 -21.49 22.94 -10.22
N LEU A 699 -20.32 22.87 -10.86
CA LEU A 699 -20.15 23.04 -12.31
C LEU A 699 -19.53 21.82 -13.00
N LEU A 700 -19.49 20.69 -12.32
CA LEU A 700 -18.83 19.47 -12.80
C LEU A 700 -19.64 18.25 -12.46
N SER A 701 -19.84 17.38 -13.44
CA SER A 701 -20.20 15.97 -13.25
C SER A 701 -19.23 15.12 -14.06
N SER A 702 -18.57 14.17 -13.39
CA SER A 702 -17.62 13.24 -14.04
C SER A 702 -17.97 11.83 -13.65
N GLU A 703 -18.41 11.03 -14.60
CA GLU A 703 -18.74 9.62 -14.44
C GLU A 703 -17.67 8.79 -15.13
N THR A 704 -17.06 7.82 -14.41
CA THR A 704 -15.90 7.09 -14.90
C THR A 704 -16.11 5.59 -14.72
N TRP A 705 -15.82 4.82 -15.74
CA TRP A 705 -15.82 3.35 -15.73
C TRP A 705 -14.42 2.85 -16.02
N VAL A 706 -13.92 1.96 -15.17
CA VAL A 706 -12.62 1.29 -15.35
C VAL A 706 -12.84 -0.20 -15.32
N ARG A 707 -12.37 -0.88 -16.35
CA ARG A 707 -12.45 -2.33 -16.47
C ARG A 707 -11.07 -2.92 -16.63
N PRO A 708 -10.47 -3.48 -15.57
CA PRO A 708 -9.18 -4.15 -15.65
C PRO A 708 -9.20 -5.28 -16.68
N THR A 709 -8.08 -5.55 -17.34
CA THR A 709 -7.96 -6.63 -18.33
C THR A 709 -7.79 -7.96 -17.59
N TYR A 710 -8.87 -8.71 -17.42
CA TYR A 710 -8.88 -10.02 -16.77
C TYR A 710 -9.30 -11.13 -17.73
N PRO A 711 -9.05 -12.42 -17.41
CA PRO A 711 -8.32 -12.93 -16.24
C PRO A 711 -6.80 -12.77 -16.37
N ASN A 712 -6.15 -12.43 -15.26
CA ASN A 712 -4.69 -12.49 -15.17
C ASN A 712 -4.29 -13.86 -14.59
N ILE A 713 -3.58 -14.67 -15.37
CA ILE A 713 -3.09 -15.96 -14.93
C ILE A 713 -1.59 -15.85 -14.69
N VAL A 714 -1.19 -16.20 -13.47
CA VAL A 714 0.19 -16.12 -12.98
C VAL A 714 0.72 -17.53 -12.73
N LEU A 715 1.84 -17.85 -13.35
CA LEU A 715 2.63 -19.07 -13.09
C LEU A 715 3.85 -18.68 -12.25
N SER A 716 4.09 -19.41 -11.17
CA SER A 716 5.27 -19.21 -10.32
C SER A 716 6.04 -20.51 -10.10
N VAL A 717 7.37 -20.38 -10.02
CA VAL A 717 8.32 -21.46 -9.73
C VAL A 717 9.24 -20.99 -8.63
N SER A 718 9.25 -21.68 -7.49
CA SER A 718 10.14 -21.39 -6.36
C SER A 718 11.03 -22.59 -6.08
N TYR A 719 12.34 -22.39 -6.04
CA TYR A 719 13.30 -23.43 -5.74
C TYR A 719 14.17 -23.05 -4.54
N HIS A 720 14.23 -23.95 -3.55
CA HIS A 720 15.07 -23.82 -2.36
C HIS A 720 16.16 -24.89 -2.38
N PHE A 721 17.42 -24.47 -2.48
CA PHE A 721 18.58 -25.37 -2.54
C PHE A 721 18.77 -26.13 -1.22
N ARG A 722 18.50 -25.49 -0.09
CA ARG A 722 18.54 -26.10 1.22
C ARG A 722 17.28 -25.74 1.99
N GLN A 723 16.51 -26.75 2.41
CA GLN A 723 15.39 -26.53 3.29
C GLN A 723 15.93 -26.47 4.73
N PRO A 724 15.61 -25.44 5.53
CA PRO A 724 15.98 -25.46 6.94
C PRO A 724 15.36 -26.70 7.58
N THR A 725 16.18 -27.55 8.18
CA THR A 725 15.68 -28.68 8.97
C THR A 725 15.01 -28.12 10.22
N SER A 726 13.82 -28.61 10.58
CA SER A 726 12.95 -28.15 11.66
C SER A 726 13.51 -28.29 13.08
N LYS A 727 14.81 -28.53 13.23
CA LYS A 727 15.54 -28.70 14.50
C LYS A 727 16.47 -27.52 14.83
N ALA A 728 16.16 -26.31 14.39
CA ALA A 728 16.81 -25.19 15.04
C ALA A 728 16.25 -25.04 16.46
N LYS A 729 17.10 -25.17 17.45
CA LYS A 729 16.79 -24.70 18.81
C LYS A 729 16.28 -23.26 18.67
N GLU A 730 15.07 -22.99 19.11
CA GLU A 730 14.54 -21.63 19.19
C GLU A 730 15.56 -20.77 19.89
N GLY A 731 16.24 -19.93 19.13
CA GLY A 731 17.20 -18.96 19.66
C GLY A 731 16.49 -18.02 20.62
N ALA A 732 17.19 -17.46 21.58
CA ALA A 732 16.68 -16.65 22.68
C ALA A 732 15.74 -15.49 22.27
N LEU A 733 15.72 -15.09 21.00
CA LEU A 733 14.80 -14.10 20.44
C LEU A 733 13.34 -14.58 20.29
N SER A 734 13.10 -15.89 20.29
CA SER A 734 11.74 -16.47 20.22
C SER A 734 11.10 -16.62 21.61
N LYS A 735 11.85 -16.56 22.69
CA LYS A 735 11.30 -16.73 24.06
C LYS A 735 10.33 -15.62 24.47
N GLU A 736 10.46 -14.40 23.97
CA GLU A 736 9.43 -13.38 24.17
C GLU A 736 8.13 -13.65 23.38
N ALA A 737 8.21 -14.48 22.34
CA ALA A 737 7.07 -14.86 21.52
C ALA A 737 6.29 -16.08 22.06
N GLU A 738 6.92 -16.94 22.86
CA GLU A 738 6.35 -18.22 23.32
C GLU A 738 5.62 -18.16 24.67
N PHE A 739 5.75 -17.07 25.42
CA PHE A 739 5.15 -16.99 26.76
C PHE A 739 3.60 -16.87 26.75
N VAL A 740 2.96 -16.80 25.60
CA VAL A 740 1.49 -16.72 25.47
C VAL A 740 0.85 -18.01 24.98
N GLY A 741 1.61 -19.09 24.76
CA GLY A 741 1.09 -20.29 24.07
C GLY A 741 1.24 -21.63 24.76
N LYS A 742 1.73 -21.72 26.00
CA LYS A 742 2.02 -23.01 26.65
C LYS A 742 1.09 -23.46 27.79
N ASP A 743 0.06 -22.71 28.06
CA ASP A 743 -0.97 -23.20 29.00
C ASP A 743 -2.36 -23.12 28.34
N PHE A 744 -2.59 -24.02 27.38
CA PHE A 744 -3.95 -24.50 27.04
C PHE A 744 -3.83 -25.77 26.17
#